data_0a4574316d633e09ace0223e4c60d96c
#
_entry.id   0a4574316d633e09ace0223e4c60d96c
#
_cell.length_a   1.000
_cell.length_b   1.000
_cell.length_c   1.000
_cell.angle_alpha   90.00
_cell.angle_beta   90.00
_cell.angle_gamma   90.00
#
_symmetry.space_group_name_H-M   'P 1'
#
loop_
_entity.id
_entity.type
_entity.pdbx_description
1 polymer ?
#
loop_
_entity_poly.entity_id
_entity_poly.type
_entity_poly.pdbx_seq_one_letter_code
_entity_poly.pdbx_strand_id
1 'polypeptide(L)'
;MNSDNTSYTEEYNEAVEPRLEVIGARVHNLKNIDVSIPHGTLTVITGLSGSGKSSLAFDTIYAEGQRRYIETFSSYARNMLGSLERPDVDRITGLSPVIAIEQKTVNRNPRSTIGTTTEVYDFLRLLYARVGEARSYLSGEPMVKYTEEKIVSLILERYEGKKIYVLAPLVHNRKGHYKELFEQLTKKGFLNVRVDGELTEITPGMKLDRYKNHSVELVVDKLKVSRKDEERLRNSVANAMRQGGKQMMVYDLDEAAPAHYSQSLMDPATGLSYREPAPHNFSFNSPLGACPCCKGLGTVNIVDVEKIIPDSSKSIAEGGIVPLGKQKNSMIFWQIAAICEKYGATLKTPLRNLPEEALSDILNGTDERLHIKSENNSISNYFLSYEGLIKYIELQQTDDATSEAQRWSEKFYSRQVCPECHGDRLNREALHFFIDGKNIAELSRLDISDLWEWSKTVEARLSSRQRAIGAEILKEIRSRLAFLVDVGLGYLALNRNSATLSGGESQRIRLATQLGSELVNVLYILDEPSIGLHQSDNRKLIDSLQRLRDAQNSVIVVEHDKDMMLEADYIVDIGPKAGRKGGEVVFEGTPDEMLRTQTLTARYLNGSLRIEVPSVRRKGNGQTLELLGCTGHNLQNVDFRLPLGTLTCVCGVSGSGKSSLVNGTLQPILSKKFYRSLEEPLPYSEIRGEEHIDKIVTVDQSPLGRSPRSNPATYTGVFADIRSLFVGLPEAKIRAYKPGRFSFNVAGGRCETCKGNGYRTIEMNFLPDVLVPCEDCHGKRYNRETLEVRFKGKSIADVLDMTINQAVEFFENQPRILKKLKVLQEIGLGYIRLGQPSSTLSGGENQRVKLATELAKRDTGKTLFVLDEPTTGLHFEDIKVLLGVLNRLVDKGNTVLVIEHNLDVVKSADYVIDMGPAGGRNGGRIIAQGTPEEVAATSSPTAPFLADELK
;
A
#
# COMPACT_ATOMS: atom_id res chain seq x y z
N MET A 1 78.32 -4.70 -37.24
CA MET A 1 78.57 -3.25 -37.13
C MET A 1 77.18 -2.63 -36.93
N ASN A 2 77.11 -1.94 -35.85
CA ASN A 2 76.04 -1.07 -35.33
C ASN A 2 74.74 -1.72 -35.02
N SER A 3 74.63 -2.04 -33.75
CA SER A 3 73.47 -2.22 -32.97
C SER A 3 72.87 -0.86 -32.57
N ASP A 4 71.72 -0.51 -33.02
CA ASP A 4 70.94 0.58 -32.42
C ASP A 4 69.89 0.01 -31.46
N ASN A 5 70.14 0.13 -30.18
CA ASN A 5 69.30 -0.13 -29.05
C ASN A 5 68.37 1.11 -28.87
N THR A 6 67.18 1.04 -29.36
CA THR A 6 66.08 1.95 -29.00
C THR A 6 65.37 1.41 -27.79
N SER A 7 65.66 1.95 -26.62
CA SER A 7 64.88 1.76 -25.37
C SER A 7 63.53 2.37 -25.54
N TYR A 8 62.53 1.48 -25.65
CA TYR A 8 61.10 1.90 -25.40
C TYR A 8 60.95 2.12 -23.92
N THR A 9 60.87 3.38 -23.53
CA THR A 9 60.31 3.77 -22.25
C THR A 9 58.80 3.46 -22.29
N GLU A 10 58.38 2.42 -21.55
CA GLU A 10 56.98 2.21 -21.20
C GLU A 10 56.55 3.45 -20.41
N GLU A 11 55.79 4.35 -21.06
CA GLU A 11 54.95 5.29 -20.36
C GLU A 11 53.89 4.43 -19.61
N TYR A 12 54.03 4.38 -18.28
CA TYR A 12 52.93 3.94 -17.41
C TYR A 12 51.70 4.83 -17.71
N ASN A 13 50.80 4.34 -18.56
CA ASN A 13 49.45 4.87 -18.60
C ASN A 13 48.87 4.66 -17.21
N GLU A 14 48.73 5.72 -16.42
CA GLU A 14 47.80 5.75 -15.28
C GLU A 14 46.47 5.20 -15.81
N ALA A 15 46.05 4.05 -15.26
CA ALA A 15 44.81 3.43 -15.65
C ALA A 15 43.68 4.46 -15.37
N VAL A 16 43.18 5.08 -16.43
CA VAL A 16 42.05 6.02 -16.33
C VAL A 16 40.90 5.25 -15.69
N GLU A 17 40.51 5.64 -14.49
CA GLU A 17 39.37 5.04 -13.81
C GLU A 17 38.17 5.06 -14.74
N PRO A 18 37.46 3.94 -14.92
CA PRO A 18 36.28 3.90 -15.78
C PRO A 18 35.22 4.86 -15.25
N ARG A 19 34.67 5.71 -16.12
CA ARG A 19 33.71 6.76 -15.76
C ARG A 19 32.45 6.68 -16.59
N LEU A 20 31.33 7.03 -15.97
CA LEU A 20 30.10 7.37 -16.65
C LEU A 20 30.21 8.83 -17.10
N GLU A 21 30.24 9.05 -18.42
CA GLU A 21 30.29 10.41 -18.99
C GLU A 21 28.96 10.75 -19.64
N VAL A 22 28.39 11.86 -19.24
CA VAL A 22 27.20 12.49 -19.83
C VAL A 22 27.67 13.80 -20.48
N ILE A 23 27.49 13.94 -21.79
CA ILE A 23 27.95 15.08 -22.56
C ILE A 23 26.74 15.76 -23.23
N GLY A 24 26.60 17.05 -22.99
CA GLY A 24 25.62 17.91 -23.65
C GLY A 24 24.17 17.60 -23.21
N ALA A 25 23.91 17.36 -21.92
CA ALA A 25 22.55 17.11 -21.44
C ALA A 25 21.70 18.39 -21.40
N ARG A 26 20.52 18.36 -22.06
CA ARG A 26 19.59 19.50 -22.23
C ARG A 26 18.16 19.17 -21.83
N VAL A 27 17.95 18.06 -21.13
CA VAL A 27 16.60 17.63 -20.71
C VAL A 27 16.02 18.63 -19.70
N HIS A 28 14.79 19.07 -19.94
CA HIS A 28 14.04 20.02 -19.11
C HIS A 28 14.75 21.37 -18.90
N ASN A 29 15.35 21.59 -17.73
CA ASN A 29 16.03 22.83 -17.39
C ASN A 29 17.54 22.72 -17.43
N LEU A 30 18.11 21.58 -17.82
CA LEU A 30 19.53 21.39 -17.95
C LEU A 30 20.11 22.24 -19.10
N LYS A 31 21.24 22.89 -18.86
CA LYS A 31 21.82 23.89 -19.76
C LYS A 31 23.03 23.36 -20.53
N ASN A 32 22.84 22.28 -21.28
CA ASN A 32 23.92 21.66 -22.05
C ASN A 32 25.12 21.30 -21.16
N ILE A 33 24.83 20.52 -20.09
CA ILE A 33 25.83 20.19 -19.09
C ILE A 33 26.61 18.92 -19.44
N ASP A 34 27.88 18.93 -19.05
CA ASP A 34 28.75 17.76 -19.06
C ASP A 34 28.96 17.31 -17.62
N VAL A 35 28.90 15.99 -17.36
CA VAL A 35 29.08 15.38 -16.03
C VAL A 35 29.88 14.11 -16.17
N SER A 36 30.88 13.93 -15.29
CA SER A 36 31.73 12.74 -15.26
C SER A 36 31.73 12.08 -13.90
N ILE A 37 31.10 10.89 -13.77
CA ILE A 37 30.91 10.14 -12.52
C ILE A 37 31.82 8.92 -12.52
N PRO A 38 32.69 8.71 -11.49
CA PRO A 38 33.48 7.49 -11.38
C PRO A 38 32.63 6.24 -11.19
N HIS A 39 32.99 5.11 -11.79
CA HIS A 39 32.35 3.83 -11.50
C HIS A 39 32.74 3.28 -10.13
N GLY A 40 31.92 2.41 -9.57
CA GLY A 40 32.19 1.78 -8.28
C GLY A 40 32.14 2.75 -7.10
N THR A 41 31.45 3.88 -7.26
CA THR A 41 31.32 4.91 -6.21
C THR A 41 29.86 5.07 -5.75
N LEU A 42 29.71 5.54 -4.51
CA LEU A 42 28.49 6.13 -4.00
C LEU A 42 28.51 7.61 -4.34
N THR A 43 27.77 7.99 -5.38
CA THR A 43 27.70 9.38 -5.85
C THR A 43 26.40 10.04 -5.42
N VAL A 44 26.47 11.21 -4.81
CA VAL A 44 25.30 12.02 -4.44
C VAL A 44 25.11 13.17 -5.43
N ILE A 45 23.92 13.22 -6.05
CA ILE A 45 23.47 14.36 -6.85
C ILE A 45 22.60 15.26 -5.97
N THR A 46 23.10 16.47 -5.69
CA THR A 46 22.44 17.43 -4.78
C THR A 46 22.18 18.78 -5.46
N GLY A 47 21.60 19.74 -4.70
CA GLY A 47 21.26 21.10 -5.15
C GLY A 47 19.85 21.51 -4.79
N LEU A 48 19.45 22.74 -5.04
CA LEU A 48 18.12 23.29 -4.73
C LEU A 48 16.98 22.48 -5.35
N SER A 49 15.79 22.50 -4.72
CA SER A 49 14.58 21.91 -5.32
C SER A 49 14.31 22.56 -6.69
N GLY A 50 14.09 21.72 -7.73
CA GLY A 50 13.91 22.19 -9.11
C GLY A 50 15.17 22.69 -9.80
N SER A 51 16.37 22.40 -9.31
CA SER A 51 17.63 22.76 -9.98
C SER A 51 17.93 21.87 -11.20
N GLY A 52 17.37 20.66 -11.31
CA GLY A 52 17.59 19.72 -12.42
C GLY A 52 18.18 18.37 -12.03
N LYS A 53 18.28 18.06 -10.72
CA LYS A 53 18.82 16.79 -10.21
C LYS A 53 18.13 15.56 -10.80
N SER A 54 16.82 15.49 -10.68
CA SER A 54 16.03 14.38 -11.22
C SER A 54 16.06 14.34 -12.74
N SER A 55 16.18 15.51 -13.41
CA SER A 55 16.34 15.58 -14.86
C SER A 55 17.66 14.94 -15.32
N LEU A 56 18.75 15.09 -14.55
CA LEU A 56 20.01 14.41 -14.84
C LEU A 56 19.94 12.92 -14.52
N ALA A 57 19.52 12.57 -13.28
CA ALA A 57 19.57 11.18 -12.79
C ALA A 57 18.54 10.28 -13.50
N PHE A 58 17.26 10.70 -13.56
CA PHE A 58 16.16 9.87 -14.06
C PHE A 58 15.83 10.15 -15.51
N ASP A 59 15.62 11.43 -15.88
CA ASP A 59 15.15 11.77 -17.23
C ASP A 59 16.30 11.74 -18.29
N THR A 60 17.57 11.65 -17.85
CA THR A 60 18.73 11.55 -18.74
C THR A 60 19.44 10.19 -18.59
N ILE A 61 20.08 9.90 -17.45
CA ILE A 61 20.91 8.69 -17.27
C ILE A 61 20.05 7.43 -17.25
N TYR A 62 19.02 7.37 -16.41
CA TYR A 62 18.14 6.20 -16.33
C TYR A 62 17.35 6.00 -17.63
N ALA A 63 16.78 7.05 -18.19
CA ALA A 63 16.01 6.99 -19.43
C ALA A 63 16.83 6.41 -20.59
N GLU A 64 18.09 6.84 -20.75
CA GLU A 64 18.99 6.29 -21.78
C GLU A 64 19.37 4.83 -21.48
N GLY A 65 19.64 4.48 -20.22
CA GLY A 65 19.92 3.10 -19.83
C GLY A 65 18.73 2.16 -20.10
N GLN A 66 17.52 2.58 -19.76
CA GLN A 66 16.30 1.85 -20.04
C GLN A 66 16.07 1.70 -21.57
N ARG A 67 16.28 2.77 -22.34
CA ARG A 67 16.18 2.76 -23.79
C ARG A 67 17.12 1.73 -24.41
N ARG A 68 18.40 1.73 -24.03
CA ARG A 68 19.41 0.76 -24.49
C ARG A 68 19.04 -0.67 -24.11
N TYR A 69 18.52 -0.88 -22.91
CA TYR A 69 18.08 -2.19 -22.45
C TYR A 69 16.93 -2.72 -23.32
N ILE A 70 15.91 -1.88 -23.61
CA ILE A 70 14.77 -2.25 -24.47
C ILE A 70 15.23 -2.52 -25.92
N GLU A 71 16.26 -1.84 -26.41
CA GLU A 71 16.81 -2.10 -27.74
C GLU A 71 17.41 -3.49 -27.90
N THR A 72 17.78 -4.16 -26.80
CA THR A 72 18.27 -5.56 -26.84
C THR A 72 17.15 -6.58 -27.05
N PHE A 73 15.89 -6.18 -26.91
CA PHE A 73 14.74 -7.07 -27.07
C PHE A 73 14.42 -7.36 -28.53
N SER A 74 13.67 -8.44 -28.77
CA SER A 74 13.17 -8.76 -30.11
C SER A 74 12.28 -7.65 -30.67
N SER A 75 12.18 -7.54 -32.01
CA SER A 75 11.32 -6.54 -32.67
C SER A 75 9.86 -6.62 -32.23
N TYR A 76 9.35 -7.83 -31.94
CA TYR A 76 8.01 -8.04 -31.41
C TYR A 76 7.86 -7.43 -30.00
N ALA A 77 8.78 -7.71 -29.10
CA ALA A 77 8.76 -7.17 -27.74
C ALA A 77 8.90 -5.64 -27.74
N ARG A 78 9.77 -5.08 -28.59
CA ARG A 78 9.92 -3.61 -28.75
C ARG A 78 8.64 -2.95 -29.25
N ASN A 79 7.96 -3.53 -30.23
CA ASN A 79 6.69 -3.00 -30.72
C ASN A 79 5.59 -3.06 -29.66
N MET A 80 5.61 -4.07 -28.80
CA MET A 80 4.65 -4.24 -27.71
C MET A 80 4.91 -3.27 -26.54
N LEU A 81 6.18 -2.97 -26.26
CA LEU A 81 6.62 -2.07 -25.18
C LEU A 81 6.61 -0.58 -25.59
N GLY A 82 6.50 -0.30 -26.90
CA GLY A 82 6.63 1.06 -27.44
C GLY A 82 8.10 1.48 -27.62
N SER A 83 8.33 2.49 -28.46
CA SER A 83 9.66 3.12 -28.61
C SER A 83 9.81 4.21 -27.57
N LEU A 84 10.83 4.09 -26.72
CA LEU A 84 11.22 5.19 -25.83
C LEU A 84 11.95 6.27 -26.63
N GLU A 85 11.57 7.53 -26.42
CA GLU A 85 12.28 8.67 -27.00
C GLU A 85 13.68 8.76 -26.38
N ARG A 86 14.67 9.07 -27.22
CA ARG A 86 16.03 9.34 -26.73
C ARG A 86 16.02 10.65 -25.93
N PRO A 87 16.61 10.69 -24.72
CA PRO A 87 16.76 11.95 -23.99
C PRO A 87 17.60 12.96 -24.82
N ASP A 88 17.35 14.24 -24.63
CA ASP A 88 18.09 15.31 -25.30
C ASP A 88 19.48 15.43 -24.68
N VAL A 89 20.39 14.61 -25.19
CA VAL A 89 21.79 14.50 -24.79
C VAL A 89 22.66 14.16 -26.01
N ASP A 90 23.83 14.76 -26.12
CA ASP A 90 24.73 14.48 -27.24
C ASP A 90 25.27 13.05 -27.15
N ARG A 91 25.85 12.67 -26.00
CA ARG A 91 26.43 11.34 -25.81
C ARG A 91 26.41 10.92 -24.33
N ILE A 92 26.18 9.62 -24.07
CA ILE A 92 26.44 8.99 -22.78
C ILE A 92 27.32 7.76 -23.01
N THR A 93 28.50 7.72 -22.34
CA THR A 93 29.44 6.61 -22.39
C THR A 93 29.66 6.00 -21.01
N GLY A 94 30.13 4.77 -20.93
CA GLY A 94 30.35 4.07 -19.67
C GLY A 94 29.04 3.65 -18.94
N LEU A 95 27.90 3.58 -19.63
CA LEU A 95 26.62 3.27 -19.00
C LEU A 95 26.46 1.76 -18.77
N SER A 96 26.50 1.33 -17.52
CA SER A 96 26.15 -0.03 -17.07
C SER A 96 24.65 -0.27 -17.12
N PRO A 97 24.14 -1.53 -17.01
CA PRO A 97 22.73 -1.79 -16.80
C PRO A 97 22.18 -0.98 -15.62
N VAL A 98 21.04 -0.30 -15.80
CA VAL A 98 20.53 0.67 -14.82
C VAL A 98 19.28 0.14 -14.12
N ILE A 99 19.25 0.25 -12.80
CA ILE A 99 18.09 -0.04 -11.96
C ILE A 99 17.71 1.23 -11.20
N ALA A 100 16.48 1.71 -11.39
CA ALA A 100 15.96 2.85 -10.65
C ALA A 100 15.06 2.42 -9.49
N ILE A 101 15.24 3.06 -8.34
CA ILE A 101 14.42 2.86 -7.14
C ILE A 101 13.75 4.19 -6.79
N GLU A 102 12.61 4.45 -7.44
CA GLU A 102 11.82 5.66 -7.26
C GLU A 102 10.84 5.53 -6.08
N GLN A 103 10.47 6.68 -5.52
CA GLN A 103 9.51 6.79 -4.42
C GLN A 103 8.04 6.55 -4.84
N LYS A 104 7.69 6.87 -6.10
CA LYS A 104 6.28 7.05 -6.55
C LYS A 104 5.47 5.78 -6.77
N THR A 105 6.03 4.59 -6.74
CA THR A 105 5.32 3.36 -7.11
C THR A 105 4.76 2.61 -5.90
N VAL A 106 3.69 3.10 -5.30
CA VAL A 106 2.92 2.33 -4.33
C VAL A 106 2.08 1.30 -5.08
N ASN A 107 2.36 0.02 -4.85
CA ASN A 107 1.55 -1.07 -5.41
C ASN A 107 0.16 -1.07 -4.77
N ARG A 108 -0.88 -0.73 -5.54
CA ARG A 108 -2.27 -0.67 -5.07
C ARG A 108 -2.98 -2.03 -5.04
N ASN A 109 -2.29 -3.10 -5.41
CA ASN A 109 -2.89 -4.43 -5.41
C ASN A 109 -3.18 -4.85 -3.94
N PRO A 110 -4.45 -5.11 -3.57
CA PRO A 110 -4.81 -5.50 -2.20
C PRO A 110 -4.24 -6.86 -1.77
N ARG A 111 -3.75 -7.65 -2.72
CA ARG A 111 -3.12 -8.95 -2.46
C ARG A 111 -1.60 -8.87 -2.28
N SER A 112 -0.98 -7.72 -2.59
CA SER A 112 0.45 -7.53 -2.41
C SER A 112 0.76 -7.27 -0.94
N THR A 113 1.72 -8.02 -0.39
CA THR A 113 2.22 -7.88 0.99
C THR A 113 3.73 -7.72 0.98
N ILE A 114 4.31 -7.28 2.10
CA ILE A 114 5.76 -7.21 2.25
C ILE A 114 6.38 -8.57 1.95
N GLY A 115 5.83 -9.64 2.51
CA GLY A 115 6.36 -11.00 2.30
C GLY A 115 6.36 -11.44 0.83
N THR A 116 5.35 -11.04 0.02
CA THR A 116 5.30 -11.36 -1.41
C THR A 116 6.21 -10.45 -2.25
N THR A 117 6.39 -9.21 -1.84
CA THR A 117 7.25 -8.25 -2.54
C THR A 117 8.74 -8.56 -2.33
N THR A 118 9.10 -9.07 -1.16
CA THR A 118 10.46 -9.45 -0.78
C THR A 118 10.79 -10.92 -1.07
N GLU A 119 9.86 -11.67 -1.62
CA GLU A 119 9.95 -13.12 -1.88
C GLU A 119 10.13 -13.98 -0.62
N VAL A 120 10.26 -13.40 0.57
CA VAL A 120 10.40 -14.16 1.83
C VAL A 120 9.22 -15.12 2.02
N TYR A 121 8.01 -14.70 1.67
CA TYR A 121 6.82 -15.54 1.76
C TYR A 121 6.87 -16.75 0.81
N ASP A 122 7.53 -16.64 -0.33
CA ASP A 122 7.70 -17.74 -1.27
C ASP A 122 8.61 -18.83 -0.70
N PHE A 123 9.68 -18.44 -0.02
CA PHE A 123 10.53 -19.38 0.71
C PHE A 123 9.83 -19.96 1.95
N LEU A 124 9.03 -19.20 2.68
CA LEU A 124 8.20 -19.73 3.77
C LEU A 124 7.21 -20.79 3.26
N ARG A 125 6.53 -20.53 2.15
CA ARG A 125 5.62 -21.53 1.54
C ARG A 125 6.36 -22.81 1.16
N LEU A 126 7.56 -22.70 0.62
CA LEU A 126 8.40 -23.86 0.31
C LEU A 126 8.83 -24.60 1.56
N LEU A 127 9.21 -23.88 2.60
CA LEU A 127 9.59 -24.43 3.89
C LEU A 127 8.45 -25.23 4.51
N TYR A 128 7.24 -24.66 4.60
CA TYR A 128 6.06 -25.34 5.13
C TYR A 128 5.64 -26.55 4.30
N ALA A 129 5.75 -26.50 2.99
CA ALA A 129 5.47 -27.62 2.11
C ALA A 129 6.44 -28.79 2.30
N ARG A 130 7.69 -28.55 2.75
CA ARG A 130 8.75 -29.57 2.85
C ARG A 130 9.02 -30.03 4.28
N VAL A 131 8.85 -29.17 5.26
CA VAL A 131 9.27 -29.36 6.66
C VAL A 131 8.08 -29.33 7.62
N GLY A 132 6.95 -28.73 7.22
CA GLY A 132 5.78 -28.52 8.07
C GLY A 132 5.13 -29.85 8.53
N GLU A 133 4.77 -29.90 9.81
CA GLU A 133 4.03 -30.99 10.44
C GLU A 133 2.53 -30.72 10.36
N ALA A 134 1.79 -31.60 9.70
CA ALA A 134 0.35 -31.46 9.56
C ALA A 134 -0.38 -31.94 10.82
N ARG A 135 -1.35 -31.15 11.29
CA ARG A 135 -2.30 -31.53 12.36
C ARG A 135 -3.73 -31.43 11.86
N SER A 136 -4.59 -32.27 12.39
CA SER A 136 -6.01 -32.24 12.08
C SER A 136 -6.68 -30.99 12.65
N TYR A 137 -7.44 -30.25 11.86
CA TYR A 137 -8.22 -29.11 12.35
C TYR A 137 -9.51 -29.56 13.12
N LEU A 138 -9.81 -30.87 13.13
CA LEU A 138 -10.93 -31.43 13.88
C LEU A 138 -10.52 -31.95 15.25
N SER A 139 -9.41 -32.73 15.33
CA SER A 139 -8.95 -33.37 16.56
C SER A 139 -7.73 -32.71 17.20
N GLY A 140 -6.98 -31.88 16.43
CA GLY A 140 -5.70 -31.30 16.84
C GLY A 140 -4.51 -32.28 16.79
N GLU A 141 -4.77 -33.58 16.54
CA GLU A 141 -3.75 -34.61 16.52
C GLU A 141 -2.87 -34.58 15.27
N PRO A 142 -1.62 -35.07 15.36
CA PRO A 142 -0.74 -35.16 14.19
C PRO A 142 -1.33 -36.08 13.11
N MET A 143 -1.27 -35.64 11.87
CA MET A 143 -1.69 -36.42 10.73
C MET A 143 -0.63 -37.45 10.34
N VAL A 144 -1.06 -38.63 9.99
CA VAL A 144 -0.20 -39.77 9.63
C VAL A 144 -0.34 -40.13 8.16
N LYS A 145 0.74 -40.69 7.61
CA LYS A 145 0.80 -41.20 6.24
C LYS A 145 1.35 -42.63 6.34
N TYR A 146 0.62 -43.58 5.80
CA TYR A 146 1.03 -44.97 5.84
C TYR A 146 1.45 -45.50 4.47
N THR A 147 2.43 -46.39 4.41
CA THR A 147 2.69 -47.21 3.21
C THR A 147 1.72 -48.41 3.20
N GLU A 148 1.51 -49.04 2.04
CA GLU A 148 0.62 -50.21 1.93
C GLU A 148 1.10 -51.35 2.85
N GLU A 149 2.42 -51.59 2.92
CA GLU A 149 2.99 -52.60 3.81
C GLU A 149 2.68 -52.31 5.29
N LYS A 150 2.81 -51.02 5.68
CA LYS A 150 2.51 -50.64 7.07
C LYS A 150 1.02 -50.80 7.39
N ILE A 151 0.13 -50.48 6.42
CA ILE A 151 -1.32 -50.69 6.57
C ILE A 151 -1.65 -52.16 6.76
N VAL A 152 -1.08 -53.04 5.92
CA VAL A 152 -1.27 -54.49 6.04
C VAL A 152 -0.77 -54.99 7.43
N SER A 153 0.41 -54.55 7.86
CA SER A 153 0.95 -54.88 9.18
C SER A 153 0.04 -54.43 10.32
N LEU A 154 -0.46 -53.17 10.28
CA LEU A 154 -1.38 -52.66 11.30
C LEU A 154 -2.71 -53.41 11.34
N ILE A 155 -3.24 -53.82 10.17
CA ILE A 155 -4.47 -54.59 10.11
C ILE A 155 -4.25 -55.99 10.68
N LEU A 156 -3.12 -56.65 10.38
CA LEU A 156 -2.77 -57.94 10.95
C LEU A 156 -2.58 -57.89 12.48
N GLU A 157 -1.91 -56.86 12.98
CA GLU A 157 -1.71 -56.69 14.44
C GLU A 157 -3.03 -56.44 15.20
N ARG A 158 -3.91 -55.61 14.65
CA ARG A 158 -5.11 -55.13 15.35
C ARG A 158 -6.31 -56.04 15.20
N TYR A 159 -6.46 -56.74 14.04
CA TYR A 159 -7.67 -57.48 13.70
C TYR A 159 -7.43 -58.98 13.49
N GLU A 160 -6.30 -59.56 13.91
CA GLU A 160 -6.02 -60.99 13.79
C GLU A 160 -7.18 -61.82 14.36
N GLY A 161 -7.75 -62.71 13.55
CA GLY A 161 -8.87 -63.56 13.90
C GLY A 161 -10.26 -62.92 13.77
N LYS A 162 -10.38 -61.63 13.62
CA LYS A 162 -11.65 -60.89 13.47
C LYS A 162 -12.17 -60.88 12.02
N LYS A 163 -13.49 -60.72 11.88
CA LYS A 163 -14.12 -60.49 10.56
C LYS A 163 -14.23 -59.02 10.28
N ILE A 164 -13.66 -58.57 9.14
CA ILE A 164 -13.66 -57.18 8.73
C ILE A 164 -14.21 -56.97 7.34
N TYR A 165 -14.73 -55.77 7.07
CA TYR A 165 -14.90 -55.27 5.72
C TYR A 165 -13.75 -54.32 5.39
N VAL A 166 -13.18 -54.50 4.18
CA VAL A 166 -12.25 -53.56 3.58
C VAL A 166 -13.06 -52.62 2.69
N LEU A 167 -13.11 -51.38 3.03
CA LEU A 167 -13.93 -50.36 2.40
C LEU A 167 -13.07 -49.32 1.68
N ALA A 168 -13.59 -48.80 0.56
CA ALA A 168 -13.01 -47.67 -0.14
C ALA A 168 -14.00 -46.48 -0.10
N PRO A 169 -13.63 -45.34 0.52
CA PRO A 169 -14.50 -44.17 0.58
C PRO A 169 -14.56 -43.52 -0.83
N LEU A 170 -15.77 -43.38 -1.39
CA LEU A 170 -16.02 -42.76 -2.71
C LEU A 170 -16.64 -41.39 -2.59
N VAL A 171 -17.53 -41.19 -1.63
CA VAL A 171 -18.22 -39.91 -1.35
C VAL A 171 -18.19 -39.67 0.15
N HIS A 172 -17.84 -38.44 0.56
CA HIS A 172 -17.88 -38.04 1.95
C HIS A 172 -18.74 -36.78 2.12
N ASN A 173 -19.86 -36.89 2.84
CA ASN A 173 -20.75 -35.82 3.27
C ASN A 173 -21.13 -34.82 2.14
N ARG A 174 -21.61 -35.33 0.98
CA ARG A 174 -21.97 -34.50 -0.18
C ARG A 174 -23.38 -34.80 -0.67
N LYS A 175 -24.09 -33.72 -1.10
CA LYS A 175 -25.39 -33.87 -1.73
C LYS A 175 -25.29 -34.51 -3.12
N GLY A 176 -26.24 -35.37 -3.45
CA GLY A 176 -26.33 -35.99 -4.77
C GLY A 176 -27.14 -37.29 -4.77
N HIS A 177 -27.68 -37.70 -5.92
CA HIS A 177 -28.45 -38.93 -6.06
C HIS A 177 -27.58 -40.17 -6.38
N TYR A 178 -26.34 -39.98 -6.84
CA TYR A 178 -25.28 -40.95 -7.09
C TYR A 178 -25.68 -42.17 -7.96
N LYS A 179 -26.74 -42.09 -8.76
CA LYS A 179 -27.22 -43.18 -9.63
C LYS A 179 -26.13 -43.70 -10.57
N GLU A 180 -25.43 -42.76 -11.27
CA GLU A 180 -24.35 -43.11 -12.21
C GLU A 180 -23.17 -43.80 -11.50
N LEU A 181 -22.84 -43.40 -10.28
CA LEU A 181 -21.82 -44.03 -9.47
C LEU A 181 -22.16 -45.50 -9.20
N PHE A 182 -23.38 -45.80 -8.75
CA PHE A 182 -23.82 -47.14 -8.47
C PHE A 182 -23.85 -48.02 -9.73
N GLU A 183 -24.30 -47.49 -10.89
CA GLU A 183 -24.25 -48.20 -12.18
C GLU A 183 -22.82 -48.52 -12.62
N GLN A 184 -21.86 -47.60 -12.37
CA GLN A 184 -20.44 -47.85 -12.66
C GLN A 184 -19.83 -48.93 -11.76
N LEU A 185 -20.17 -48.95 -10.48
CA LEU A 185 -19.71 -49.93 -9.50
C LEU A 185 -20.22 -51.31 -9.86
N THR A 186 -21.51 -51.43 -10.24
CA THR A 186 -22.11 -52.68 -10.71
C THR A 186 -21.41 -53.20 -11.97
N LYS A 187 -21.11 -52.32 -12.94
CA LYS A 187 -20.36 -52.73 -14.17
C LYS A 187 -18.95 -53.22 -13.86
N LYS A 188 -18.32 -52.74 -12.76
CA LYS A 188 -17.00 -53.20 -12.28
C LYS A 188 -17.09 -54.47 -11.41
N GLY A 189 -18.29 -55.07 -11.21
CA GLY A 189 -18.50 -56.28 -10.45
C GLY A 189 -18.65 -56.12 -8.93
N PHE A 190 -18.83 -54.89 -8.43
CA PHE A 190 -19.08 -54.67 -7.03
C PHE A 190 -20.57 -54.72 -6.72
N LEU A 191 -20.93 -55.36 -5.64
CA LEU A 191 -22.34 -55.65 -5.25
C LEU A 191 -22.78 -54.87 -3.99
N ASN A 192 -21.86 -54.48 -3.13
CA ASN A 192 -22.17 -53.93 -1.85
C ASN A 192 -21.49 -52.57 -1.61
N VAL A 193 -22.23 -51.68 -0.98
CA VAL A 193 -21.76 -50.35 -0.53
C VAL A 193 -22.22 -50.16 0.90
N ARG A 194 -21.54 -49.27 1.63
CA ARG A 194 -22.01 -48.74 2.89
C ARG A 194 -22.44 -47.30 2.63
N VAL A 195 -23.71 -46.99 2.89
CA VAL A 195 -24.31 -45.67 2.66
C VAL A 195 -24.74 -45.10 4.02
N ASP A 196 -24.23 -43.95 4.37
CA ASP A 196 -24.55 -43.26 5.63
C ASP A 196 -24.40 -44.12 6.88
N GLY A 197 -23.45 -45.09 6.85
CA GLY A 197 -23.17 -46.02 7.91
C GLY A 197 -23.87 -47.35 7.76
N GLU A 198 -24.80 -47.54 6.86
CA GLU A 198 -25.54 -48.79 6.66
C GLU A 198 -25.05 -49.58 5.43
N LEU A 199 -24.84 -50.89 5.62
CA LEU A 199 -24.45 -51.78 4.53
C LEU A 199 -25.68 -52.09 3.64
N THR A 200 -25.56 -51.78 2.37
CA THR A 200 -26.63 -51.88 1.37
C THR A 200 -26.12 -52.59 0.11
N GLU A 201 -26.95 -53.46 -0.45
CA GLU A 201 -26.67 -54.09 -1.77
C GLU A 201 -27.05 -53.13 -2.88
N ILE A 202 -26.19 -53.02 -3.89
CA ILE A 202 -26.47 -52.15 -5.04
C ILE A 202 -27.53 -52.78 -5.91
N THR A 203 -28.73 -52.20 -5.94
CA THR A 203 -29.83 -52.64 -6.78
C THR A 203 -29.92 -51.88 -8.12
N PRO A 204 -30.42 -52.46 -9.20
CA PRO A 204 -30.57 -51.76 -10.46
C PRO A 204 -31.47 -50.52 -10.30
N GLY A 205 -30.90 -49.35 -10.72
CA GLY A 205 -31.59 -48.05 -10.61
C GLY A 205 -31.52 -47.40 -9.22
N MET A 206 -30.71 -47.91 -8.32
CA MET A 206 -30.47 -47.30 -6.96
C MET A 206 -30.09 -45.84 -7.07
N LYS A 207 -30.72 -45.02 -6.23
CA LYS A 207 -30.48 -43.55 -6.11
C LYS A 207 -30.72 -43.12 -4.65
N LEU A 208 -29.93 -42.13 -4.21
CA LEU A 208 -30.09 -41.50 -2.90
C LEU A 208 -30.87 -40.19 -3.01
N ASP A 209 -31.26 -39.61 -1.87
CA ASP A 209 -31.94 -38.34 -1.80
C ASP A 209 -31.04 -37.20 -2.24
N ARG A 210 -31.39 -36.49 -3.30
CA ARG A 210 -30.58 -35.43 -3.92
C ARG A 210 -30.27 -34.27 -2.97
N TYR A 211 -31.14 -34.02 -2.01
CA TYR A 211 -31.07 -32.83 -1.14
C TYR A 211 -30.35 -33.09 0.18
N LYS A 212 -30.10 -34.36 0.53
CA LYS A 212 -29.37 -34.76 1.74
C LYS A 212 -27.89 -34.97 1.43
N ASN A 213 -27.04 -34.75 2.44
CA ASN A 213 -25.65 -35.13 2.37
C ASN A 213 -25.52 -36.65 2.60
N HIS A 214 -24.72 -37.29 1.78
CA HIS A 214 -24.49 -38.74 1.85
C HIS A 214 -23.00 -39.02 1.91
N SER A 215 -22.65 -40.08 2.64
CA SER A 215 -21.34 -40.73 2.59
C SER A 215 -21.51 -42.11 1.99
N VAL A 216 -20.69 -42.42 0.98
CA VAL A 216 -20.75 -43.70 0.26
C VAL A 216 -19.37 -44.36 0.28
N GLU A 217 -19.27 -45.53 0.90
CA GLU A 217 -18.06 -46.34 0.91
C GLU A 217 -18.31 -47.64 0.14
N LEU A 218 -17.42 -48.01 -0.77
CA LEU A 218 -17.45 -49.23 -1.53
C LEU A 218 -16.92 -50.39 -0.69
N VAL A 219 -17.65 -51.50 -0.58
CA VAL A 219 -17.16 -52.74 0.03
C VAL A 219 -16.30 -53.47 -1.03
N VAL A 220 -14.98 -53.45 -0.76
CA VAL A 220 -14.00 -54.06 -1.68
C VAL A 220 -13.83 -55.53 -1.38
N ASP A 221 -13.74 -55.91 -0.09
CA ASP A 221 -13.65 -57.31 0.33
C ASP A 221 -14.24 -57.53 1.73
N LYS A 222 -14.61 -58.74 2.03
CA LYS A 222 -15.13 -59.22 3.30
C LYS A 222 -14.30 -60.45 3.71
N LEU A 223 -13.46 -60.27 4.68
CA LEU A 223 -12.52 -61.34 5.05
C LEU A 223 -12.37 -61.49 6.55
N LYS A 224 -11.93 -62.70 6.97
CA LYS A 224 -11.43 -62.93 8.33
C LYS A 224 -9.91 -62.76 8.30
N VAL A 225 -9.39 -61.83 9.08
CA VAL A 225 -7.96 -61.50 9.12
C VAL A 225 -7.16 -62.72 9.66
N SER A 226 -6.19 -63.16 8.88
CA SER A 226 -5.27 -64.21 9.27
C SER A 226 -3.94 -64.01 8.57
N ARG A 227 -2.84 -64.24 9.30
CA ARG A 227 -1.49 -64.23 8.70
C ARG A 227 -1.30 -65.25 7.60
N LYS A 228 -2.13 -66.28 7.55
CA LYS A 228 -2.11 -67.28 6.47
C LYS A 228 -2.64 -66.76 5.16
N ASP A 229 -3.51 -65.73 5.21
CA ASP A 229 -4.16 -65.12 4.09
C ASP A 229 -3.63 -63.69 3.78
N GLU A 230 -2.38 -63.40 4.22
CA GLU A 230 -1.77 -62.06 4.07
C GLU A 230 -1.78 -61.55 2.62
N GLU A 231 -1.53 -62.43 1.66
CA GLU A 231 -1.52 -62.08 0.22
C GLU A 231 -2.91 -61.58 -0.25
N ARG A 232 -3.99 -62.23 0.19
CA ARG A 232 -5.36 -61.79 -0.10
C ARG A 232 -5.63 -60.42 0.56
N LEU A 233 -5.22 -60.24 1.83
CA LEU A 233 -5.34 -58.96 2.50
C LEU A 233 -4.59 -57.84 1.76
N ARG A 234 -3.34 -58.10 1.30
CA ARG A 234 -2.53 -57.15 0.55
C ARG A 234 -3.21 -56.75 -0.76
N ASN A 235 -3.78 -57.70 -1.48
CA ASN A 235 -4.52 -57.46 -2.74
C ASN A 235 -5.81 -56.66 -2.46
N SER A 236 -6.53 -56.93 -1.39
CA SER A 236 -7.73 -56.19 -0.98
C SER A 236 -7.39 -54.77 -0.54
N VAL A 237 -6.30 -54.56 0.19
CA VAL A 237 -5.79 -53.20 0.57
C VAL A 237 -5.39 -52.43 -0.67
N ALA A 238 -4.59 -53.00 -1.57
CA ALA A 238 -4.18 -52.32 -2.82
C ALA A 238 -5.37 -51.96 -3.69
N ASN A 239 -6.40 -52.84 -3.81
CA ASN A 239 -7.62 -52.53 -4.56
C ASN A 239 -8.44 -51.43 -3.86
N ALA A 240 -8.62 -51.47 -2.54
CA ALA A 240 -9.33 -50.41 -1.80
C ALA A 240 -8.65 -49.06 -1.96
N MET A 241 -7.31 -49.01 -1.81
CA MET A 241 -6.52 -47.78 -2.04
C MET A 241 -6.67 -47.20 -3.45
N ARG A 242 -6.72 -48.08 -4.46
CA ARG A 242 -6.91 -47.65 -5.85
C ARG A 242 -8.31 -47.08 -6.09
N GLN A 243 -9.38 -47.72 -5.55
CA GLN A 243 -10.75 -47.27 -5.71
C GLN A 243 -11.06 -46.03 -4.87
N GLY A 244 -10.53 -45.95 -3.63
CA GLY A 244 -10.72 -44.84 -2.69
C GLY A 244 -9.76 -43.67 -2.82
N GLY A 245 -8.99 -43.59 -3.93
CA GLY A 245 -8.08 -42.43 -4.17
C GLY A 245 -6.98 -42.31 -3.12
N LYS A 246 -6.28 -43.43 -2.81
CA LYS A 246 -5.23 -43.53 -1.78
C LYS A 246 -5.75 -43.55 -0.34
N GLN A 247 -7.07 -43.76 -0.13
CA GLN A 247 -7.73 -43.89 1.17
C GLN A 247 -8.47 -45.21 1.25
N MET A 248 -8.51 -45.79 2.43
CA MET A 248 -9.33 -46.94 2.72
C MET A 248 -9.81 -46.94 4.17
N MET A 249 -10.83 -47.73 4.43
CA MET A 249 -11.34 -47.97 5.79
C MET A 249 -11.41 -49.44 6.08
N VAL A 250 -11.20 -49.82 7.31
CA VAL A 250 -11.52 -51.12 7.84
C VAL A 250 -12.68 -51.00 8.79
N TYR A 251 -13.72 -51.77 8.56
CA TYR A 251 -14.88 -51.80 9.44
C TYR A 251 -14.90 -53.16 10.19
N ASP A 252 -14.72 -53.11 11.49
CA ASP A 252 -14.80 -54.26 12.38
C ASP A 252 -16.27 -54.61 12.63
N LEU A 253 -16.66 -55.83 12.35
CA LEU A 253 -18.03 -56.30 12.53
C LEU A 253 -18.42 -56.49 13.98
N ASP A 254 -17.45 -56.78 14.87
CA ASP A 254 -17.70 -57.01 16.28
C ASP A 254 -17.80 -55.72 17.08
N GLU A 255 -16.95 -54.73 16.76
CA GLU A 255 -16.90 -53.42 17.44
C GLU A 255 -17.78 -52.36 16.76
N ALA A 256 -18.26 -52.62 15.57
CA ALA A 256 -19.05 -51.70 14.74
C ALA A 256 -18.38 -50.31 14.54
N ALA A 257 -17.06 -50.27 14.58
CA ALA A 257 -16.26 -49.06 14.51
C ALA A 257 -15.41 -49.03 13.21
N PRO A 258 -15.39 -47.90 12.44
CA PRO A 258 -14.52 -47.75 11.32
C PRO A 258 -13.11 -47.28 11.75
N ALA A 259 -12.07 -47.86 11.14
CA ALA A 259 -10.70 -47.38 11.23
C ALA A 259 -10.25 -46.90 9.83
N HIS A 260 -9.66 -45.69 9.79
CA HIS A 260 -9.24 -45.05 8.54
C HIS A 260 -7.74 -45.25 8.31
N TYR A 261 -7.37 -45.51 7.06
CA TYR A 261 -5.99 -45.64 6.61
C TYR A 261 -5.78 -44.91 5.30
N SER A 262 -4.65 -44.22 5.11
CA SER A 262 -4.36 -43.44 3.92
C SER A 262 -2.87 -43.42 3.59
N GLN A 263 -2.58 -43.38 2.29
CA GLN A 263 -1.25 -43.05 1.78
C GLN A 263 -1.03 -41.51 1.69
N SER A 264 -2.07 -40.70 1.91
CA SER A 264 -2.01 -39.26 2.07
C SER A 264 -2.04 -38.91 3.57
N LEU A 265 -1.72 -37.68 3.91
CA LEU A 265 -1.82 -37.17 5.28
C LEU A 265 -3.28 -37.28 5.77
N MET A 266 -3.51 -38.00 6.84
CA MET A 266 -4.85 -38.27 7.37
C MET A 266 -4.86 -38.33 8.88
N ASP A 267 -5.94 -37.88 9.47
CA ASP A 267 -6.28 -38.10 10.87
C ASP A 267 -6.93 -39.48 11.03
N PRO A 268 -6.28 -40.42 11.74
CA PRO A 268 -6.81 -41.77 11.90
C PRO A 268 -8.15 -41.84 12.64
N ALA A 269 -8.41 -40.86 13.54
CA ALA A 269 -9.60 -40.85 14.38
C ALA A 269 -10.83 -40.36 13.61
N THR A 270 -10.67 -39.32 12.78
CA THR A 270 -11.79 -38.66 12.08
C THR A 270 -11.89 -39.03 10.60
N GLY A 271 -10.83 -39.62 10.01
CA GLY A 271 -10.73 -39.85 8.57
C GLY A 271 -10.49 -38.59 7.73
N LEU A 272 -10.33 -37.42 8.38
CA LEU A 272 -9.99 -36.19 7.69
C LEU A 272 -8.65 -36.35 6.97
N SER A 273 -8.61 -36.03 5.68
CA SER A 273 -7.41 -36.16 4.87
C SER A 273 -7.04 -34.85 4.19
N TYR A 274 -5.75 -34.49 4.23
CA TYR A 274 -5.17 -33.34 3.55
C TYR A 274 -4.55 -33.75 2.23
N ARG A 275 -4.51 -32.79 1.30
CA ARG A 275 -3.76 -32.95 0.05
C ARG A 275 -2.26 -33.05 0.34
N GLU A 276 -1.51 -33.62 -0.60
CA GLU A 276 -0.05 -33.59 -0.53
C GLU A 276 0.42 -32.14 -0.44
N PRO A 277 1.21 -31.75 0.56
CA PRO A 277 1.60 -30.36 0.76
C PRO A 277 2.53 -29.90 -0.37
N ALA A 278 2.12 -28.83 -1.03
CA ALA A 278 2.87 -28.16 -2.09
C ALA A 278 2.86 -26.64 -1.84
N PRO A 279 3.84 -25.87 -2.32
CA PRO A 279 3.93 -24.41 -2.05
C PRO A 279 2.66 -23.63 -2.39
N HIS A 280 1.91 -24.03 -3.40
CA HIS A 280 0.65 -23.39 -3.78
C HIS A 280 -0.50 -23.59 -2.78
N ASN A 281 -0.44 -24.62 -1.91
CA ASN A 281 -1.41 -24.84 -0.84
C ASN A 281 -1.28 -23.80 0.28
N PHE A 282 -0.10 -23.19 0.42
CA PHE A 282 0.20 -22.14 1.40
C PHE A 282 0.14 -20.74 0.80
N SER A 283 -0.38 -20.58 -0.42
CA SER A 283 -0.49 -19.29 -1.08
C SER A 283 -1.92 -18.75 -1.00
N PHE A 284 -2.09 -17.57 -0.43
CA PHE A 284 -3.37 -16.86 -0.45
C PHE A 284 -3.75 -16.29 -1.84
N ASN A 285 -2.83 -16.34 -2.82
CA ASN A 285 -3.07 -16.00 -4.22
C ASN A 285 -3.49 -17.22 -5.06
N SER A 286 -3.37 -18.42 -4.49
CA SER A 286 -3.79 -19.67 -5.13
C SER A 286 -5.18 -20.09 -4.66
N PRO A 287 -6.10 -20.51 -5.54
CA PRO A 287 -7.41 -21.03 -5.13
C PRO A 287 -7.33 -22.24 -4.17
N LEU A 288 -6.20 -22.95 -4.18
CA LEU A 288 -5.97 -24.15 -3.34
C LEU A 288 -5.56 -23.79 -1.90
N GLY A 289 -4.96 -22.62 -1.70
CA GLY A 289 -4.50 -22.17 -0.38
C GLY A 289 -5.32 -21.03 0.22
N ALA A 290 -6.03 -20.28 -0.63
CA ALA A 290 -6.79 -19.12 -0.21
C ALA A 290 -7.99 -19.50 0.67
N CYS A 291 -8.31 -18.68 1.65
CA CYS A 291 -9.56 -18.76 2.39
C CYS A 291 -10.76 -18.66 1.43
N PRO A 292 -11.73 -19.59 1.46
CA PRO A 292 -12.85 -19.61 0.53
C PRO A 292 -13.79 -18.40 0.71
N CYS A 293 -13.92 -17.86 1.93
CA CYS A 293 -14.76 -16.72 2.25
C CYS A 293 -14.20 -15.42 1.65
N CYS A 294 -12.98 -15.01 2.03
CA CYS A 294 -12.37 -13.75 1.58
C CYS A 294 -11.54 -13.89 0.30
N LYS A 295 -11.44 -15.09 -0.29
CA LYS A 295 -10.63 -15.38 -1.49
C LYS A 295 -9.19 -14.87 -1.39
N GLY A 296 -8.59 -14.97 -0.19
CA GLY A 296 -7.20 -14.56 0.07
C GLY A 296 -7.00 -13.08 0.39
N LEU A 297 -8.05 -12.28 0.56
CA LEU A 297 -7.95 -10.87 0.90
C LEU A 297 -7.75 -10.60 2.40
N GLY A 298 -8.16 -11.55 3.28
CA GLY A 298 -8.13 -11.42 4.73
C GLY A 298 -9.25 -10.53 5.30
N THR A 299 -9.95 -9.81 4.45
CA THR A 299 -11.08 -8.94 4.80
C THR A 299 -12.22 -9.17 3.84
N VAL A 300 -13.42 -8.90 4.30
CA VAL A 300 -14.67 -8.94 3.51
C VAL A 300 -15.36 -7.60 3.60
N ASN A 301 -16.05 -7.22 2.54
CA ASN A 301 -16.92 -6.06 2.56
C ASN A 301 -18.30 -6.55 3.04
N ILE A 302 -18.76 -6.03 4.15
CA ILE A 302 -20.05 -6.37 4.74
C ILE A 302 -20.89 -5.10 4.77
N VAL A 303 -22.19 -5.24 4.54
CA VAL A 303 -23.14 -4.13 4.67
C VAL A 303 -23.21 -3.72 6.14
N ASP A 304 -22.92 -2.45 6.39
CA ASP A 304 -22.78 -1.88 7.72
C ASP A 304 -24.10 -1.27 8.19
N VAL A 305 -24.64 -1.83 9.25
CA VAL A 305 -25.93 -1.38 9.81
C VAL A 305 -25.85 0.05 10.37
N GLU A 306 -24.71 0.46 10.92
CA GLU A 306 -24.52 1.83 11.42
C GLU A 306 -24.53 2.86 10.28
N LYS A 307 -24.06 2.49 9.09
CA LYS A 307 -24.14 3.32 7.89
C LYS A 307 -25.55 3.34 7.28
N ILE A 308 -26.33 2.28 7.49
CA ILE A 308 -27.74 2.23 7.11
C ILE A 308 -28.58 3.09 8.06
N ILE A 309 -28.32 3.01 9.36
CA ILE A 309 -29.06 3.68 10.43
C ILE A 309 -28.09 4.50 11.29
N PRO A 310 -27.58 5.64 10.80
CA PRO A 310 -26.62 6.46 11.55
C PRO A 310 -27.28 7.24 12.72
N ASP A 311 -28.61 7.37 12.72
CA ASP A 311 -29.35 8.11 13.74
C ASP A 311 -30.66 7.37 14.05
N SER A 312 -30.64 6.55 15.08
CA SER A 312 -31.79 5.76 15.53
C SER A 312 -32.90 6.59 16.19
N SER A 313 -32.67 7.89 16.44
CA SER A 313 -33.70 8.79 16.93
C SER A 313 -34.74 9.17 15.85
N LYS A 314 -34.38 9.04 14.59
CA LYS A 314 -35.26 9.31 13.44
C LYS A 314 -36.16 8.11 13.16
N SER A 315 -37.34 8.40 12.59
CA SER A 315 -38.23 7.39 12.06
C SER A 315 -37.91 7.00 10.62
N ILE A 316 -38.46 5.88 10.13
CA ILE A 316 -38.31 5.45 8.74
C ILE A 316 -38.88 6.50 7.79
N ALA A 317 -40.04 7.09 8.15
CA ALA A 317 -40.69 8.14 7.35
C ALA A 317 -39.83 9.41 7.21
N GLU A 318 -39.04 9.75 8.21
CA GLU A 318 -38.11 10.91 8.20
C GLU A 318 -36.80 10.62 7.50
N GLY A 319 -36.57 9.38 7.06
CA GLY A 319 -35.35 8.95 6.40
C GLY A 319 -34.29 8.43 7.36
N GLY A 320 -34.67 7.87 8.52
CA GLY A 320 -33.76 7.22 9.46
C GLY A 320 -33.03 6.02 8.85
N ILE A 321 -33.59 5.37 7.81
CA ILE A 321 -32.90 4.38 6.97
C ILE A 321 -32.35 5.09 5.74
N VAL A 322 -31.08 5.42 5.76
CA VAL A 322 -30.42 6.24 4.72
C VAL A 322 -30.54 5.69 3.31
N PRO A 323 -30.38 4.38 3.03
CA PRO A 323 -30.56 3.81 1.70
C PRO A 323 -31.94 4.07 1.08
N LEU A 324 -32.97 4.15 1.88
CA LEU A 324 -34.35 4.38 1.44
C LEU A 324 -34.70 5.86 1.29
N GLY A 325 -34.01 6.72 2.06
CA GLY A 325 -34.31 8.14 2.16
C GLY A 325 -35.66 8.40 2.86
N LYS A 326 -36.24 9.57 2.63
CA LYS A 326 -37.58 9.92 3.19
C LYS A 326 -38.68 9.06 2.53
N GLN A 327 -39.74 8.82 3.27
CA GLN A 327 -40.88 8.03 2.83
C GLN A 327 -41.38 8.47 1.45
N LYS A 328 -41.52 7.50 0.55
CA LYS A 328 -42.07 7.64 -0.82
C LYS A 328 -43.18 6.60 -1.03
N ASN A 329 -44.08 6.86 -1.98
CA ASN A 329 -45.06 5.89 -2.40
C ASN A 329 -44.41 4.82 -3.32
N SER A 330 -43.79 3.82 -2.73
CA SER A 330 -43.09 2.72 -3.42
C SER A 330 -43.29 1.39 -2.70
N MET A 331 -43.14 0.31 -3.45
CA MET A 331 -43.36 -1.06 -2.96
C MET A 331 -42.55 -1.39 -1.71
N ILE A 332 -41.28 -0.98 -1.65
CA ILE A 332 -40.41 -1.26 -0.49
C ILE A 332 -40.96 -0.61 0.81
N PHE A 333 -41.49 0.61 0.71
CA PHE A 333 -42.09 1.26 1.88
C PHE A 333 -43.42 0.60 2.31
N TRP A 334 -44.19 0.02 1.36
CA TRP A 334 -45.41 -0.75 1.69
C TRP A 334 -45.04 -2.07 2.40
N GLN A 335 -44.03 -2.77 1.93
CA GLN A 335 -43.53 -4.00 2.57
C GLN A 335 -43.03 -3.71 3.99
N ILE A 336 -42.22 -2.66 4.16
CA ILE A 336 -41.73 -2.26 5.50
C ILE A 336 -42.89 -1.79 6.40
N ALA A 337 -43.89 -1.10 5.86
CA ALA A 337 -45.09 -0.72 6.63
C ALA A 337 -45.85 -1.95 7.13
N ALA A 338 -46.01 -2.98 6.30
CA ALA A 338 -46.65 -4.25 6.69
C ALA A 338 -45.87 -4.98 7.79
N ILE A 339 -44.50 -4.94 7.74
CA ILE A 339 -43.66 -5.48 8.81
C ILE A 339 -43.86 -4.67 10.10
N CYS A 340 -43.84 -3.34 10.04
CA CYS A 340 -44.08 -2.50 11.22
C CYS A 340 -45.46 -2.78 11.82
N GLU A 341 -46.53 -2.90 10.98
CA GLU A 341 -47.90 -3.18 11.44
C GLU A 341 -48.00 -4.53 12.18
N LYS A 342 -47.31 -5.58 11.68
CA LYS A 342 -47.21 -6.89 12.33
C LYS A 342 -46.73 -6.80 13.78
N TYR A 343 -45.75 -5.92 14.03
CA TYR A 343 -45.19 -5.71 15.37
C TYR A 343 -45.77 -4.52 16.13
N GLY A 344 -46.92 -4.01 15.72
CA GLY A 344 -47.62 -2.91 16.41
C GLY A 344 -46.97 -1.54 16.30
N ALA A 345 -46.10 -1.35 15.32
CA ALA A 345 -45.38 -0.11 15.05
C ALA A 345 -45.84 0.54 13.74
N THR A 346 -45.31 1.71 13.41
CA THR A 346 -45.59 2.45 12.18
C THR A 346 -44.33 2.99 11.58
N LEU A 347 -44.34 3.42 10.31
CA LEU A 347 -43.20 4.09 9.68
C LEU A 347 -42.75 5.39 10.37
N LYS A 348 -43.62 5.97 11.23
CA LYS A 348 -43.32 7.18 12.02
C LYS A 348 -42.71 6.87 13.40
N THR A 349 -42.68 5.60 13.80
CA THR A 349 -42.04 5.18 15.05
C THR A 349 -40.52 5.40 14.94
N PRO A 350 -39.87 6.07 15.91
CA PRO A 350 -38.41 6.19 15.92
C PRO A 350 -37.73 4.82 15.90
N LEU A 351 -36.67 4.66 15.16
CA LEU A 351 -35.99 3.37 14.97
C LEU A 351 -35.53 2.73 16.29
N ARG A 352 -35.09 3.53 17.25
CA ARG A 352 -34.70 3.05 18.60
C ARG A 352 -35.88 2.45 19.40
N ASN A 353 -37.13 2.74 19.00
CA ASN A 353 -38.34 2.29 19.68
C ASN A 353 -39.01 1.11 18.90
N LEU A 354 -38.45 0.71 17.77
CA LEU A 354 -38.92 -0.48 17.05
C LEU A 354 -38.46 -1.74 17.81
N PRO A 355 -39.30 -2.79 17.89
CA PRO A 355 -38.87 -4.10 18.37
C PRO A 355 -37.67 -4.62 17.56
N GLU A 356 -36.75 -5.34 18.21
CA GLU A 356 -35.57 -5.89 17.56
C GLU A 356 -35.93 -6.87 16.42
N GLU A 357 -37.01 -7.65 16.60
CA GLU A 357 -37.51 -8.56 15.58
C GLU A 357 -38.01 -7.81 14.34
N ALA A 358 -38.69 -6.66 14.53
CA ALA A 358 -39.18 -5.84 13.42
C ALA A 358 -37.98 -5.24 12.66
N LEU A 359 -36.96 -4.77 13.37
CA LEU A 359 -35.75 -4.23 12.76
C LEU A 359 -34.96 -5.34 12.03
N SER A 360 -34.87 -6.53 12.62
CA SER A 360 -34.28 -7.71 11.99
C SER A 360 -34.99 -8.10 10.69
N ASP A 361 -36.32 -8.18 10.71
CA ASP A 361 -37.10 -8.49 9.52
C ASP A 361 -36.93 -7.42 8.41
N ILE A 362 -36.81 -6.15 8.78
CA ILE A 362 -36.56 -5.04 7.84
C ILE A 362 -35.17 -5.16 7.21
N LEU A 363 -34.15 -5.49 8.00
CA LEU A 363 -32.77 -5.56 7.53
C LEU A 363 -32.45 -6.85 6.77
N ASN A 364 -32.84 -8.01 7.34
CA ASN A 364 -32.45 -9.33 6.84
C ASN A 364 -33.55 -10.00 5.97
N GLY A 365 -34.79 -9.50 6.02
CA GLY A 365 -35.94 -10.12 5.34
C GLY A 365 -36.70 -11.09 6.23
N THR A 366 -37.82 -11.57 5.70
CA THR A 366 -38.68 -12.56 6.35
C THR A 366 -39.17 -13.61 5.36
N ASP A 367 -39.26 -14.88 5.80
CA ASP A 367 -39.81 -15.99 5.00
C ASP A 367 -41.33 -15.93 4.93
N GLU A 368 -41.97 -15.12 5.77
CA GLU A 368 -43.41 -14.96 5.79
C GLU A 368 -43.91 -14.12 4.60
N ARG A 369 -45.05 -14.48 4.06
CA ARG A 369 -45.68 -13.69 3.01
C ARG A 369 -46.41 -12.49 3.65
N LEU A 370 -45.91 -11.28 3.34
CA LEU A 370 -46.47 -10.04 3.84
C LEU A 370 -47.75 -9.71 3.10
N HIS A 371 -48.84 -9.39 3.85
CA HIS A 371 -50.09 -8.89 3.31
C HIS A 371 -49.99 -7.36 3.12
N ILE A 372 -49.97 -6.89 1.87
CA ILE A 372 -49.84 -5.47 1.54
C ILE A 372 -51.18 -4.86 1.22
N LYS A 373 -51.60 -3.84 1.98
CA LYS A 373 -52.78 -3.03 1.75
C LYS A 373 -52.41 -1.80 0.92
N SER A 374 -52.96 -1.62 -0.28
CA SER A 374 -52.78 -0.43 -1.10
C SER A 374 -53.90 0.58 -0.83
N GLU A 375 -53.55 1.80 -0.47
CA GLU A 375 -54.56 2.85 -0.21
C GLU A 375 -55.23 3.39 -1.49
N ASN A 376 -54.74 3.09 -2.69
CA ASN A 376 -55.17 3.76 -3.92
C ASN A 376 -55.77 2.87 -5.01
N ASN A 377 -55.94 1.56 -4.84
CA ASN A 377 -56.60 0.72 -5.86
C ASN A 377 -57.45 -0.38 -5.28
N SER A 378 -58.63 -0.53 -5.80
CA SER A 378 -59.69 -1.50 -5.48
C SER A 378 -59.34 -2.99 -5.78
N ILE A 379 -58.09 -3.33 -6.03
CA ILE A 379 -57.56 -4.70 -6.27
C ILE A 379 -56.41 -4.92 -5.29
N SER A 380 -56.75 -5.47 -4.14
CA SER A 380 -55.84 -5.32 -3.02
C SER A 380 -55.76 -6.54 -2.11
N ASN A 381 -55.09 -7.58 -2.53
CA ASN A 381 -54.57 -8.58 -1.60
C ASN A 381 -53.34 -9.21 -2.26
N TYR A 382 -52.20 -8.49 -2.24
CA TYR A 382 -50.95 -9.07 -2.67
C TYR A 382 -50.21 -9.66 -1.45
N PHE A 383 -49.79 -10.92 -1.60
CA PHE A 383 -48.87 -11.54 -0.69
C PHE A 383 -47.47 -11.51 -1.34
N LEU A 384 -46.56 -10.75 -0.76
CA LEU A 384 -45.20 -10.62 -1.27
C LEU A 384 -44.18 -11.10 -0.22
N SER A 385 -43.12 -11.75 -0.68
CA SER A 385 -41.95 -12.00 0.14
C SER A 385 -41.09 -10.74 0.22
N TYR A 386 -40.40 -10.55 1.33
CA TYR A 386 -39.45 -9.46 1.52
C TYR A 386 -38.09 -10.03 1.86
N GLU A 387 -37.11 -9.82 0.95
CA GLU A 387 -35.81 -10.42 1.04
C GLU A 387 -34.83 -9.65 1.94
N GLY A 388 -35.20 -8.49 2.47
CA GLY A 388 -34.40 -7.65 3.34
C GLY A 388 -33.64 -6.53 2.64
N LEU A 389 -33.38 -5.48 3.40
CA LEU A 389 -32.67 -4.31 2.89
C LEU A 389 -31.20 -4.59 2.62
N ILE A 390 -30.55 -5.43 3.43
CA ILE A 390 -29.16 -5.84 3.23
C ILE A 390 -29.01 -6.52 1.88
N LYS A 391 -29.85 -7.49 1.57
CA LYS A 391 -29.84 -8.18 0.29
C LYS A 391 -30.14 -7.24 -0.88
N TYR A 392 -31.04 -6.29 -0.68
CA TYR A 392 -31.30 -5.25 -1.68
C TYR A 392 -30.06 -4.42 -2.01
N ILE A 393 -29.25 -4.06 -1.01
CA ILE A 393 -27.98 -3.34 -1.19
C ILE A 393 -26.95 -4.24 -1.88
N GLU A 394 -26.86 -5.52 -1.49
CA GLU A 394 -25.94 -6.50 -2.09
C GLU A 394 -26.20 -6.73 -3.58
N LEU A 395 -27.47 -6.79 -3.98
CA LEU A 395 -27.85 -6.92 -5.39
C LEU A 395 -27.39 -5.74 -6.26
N GLN A 396 -27.18 -4.54 -5.67
CA GLN A 396 -26.63 -3.39 -6.40
C GLN A 396 -25.12 -3.49 -6.64
N GLN A 397 -24.44 -4.50 -6.09
CA GLN A 397 -22.99 -4.76 -6.33
C GLN A 397 -22.75 -5.81 -7.42
N THR A 398 -23.80 -6.41 -7.98
CA THR A 398 -23.65 -7.43 -9.02
C THR A 398 -23.13 -6.80 -10.34
N ASP A 399 -22.48 -7.61 -11.18
CA ASP A 399 -21.94 -7.16 -12.47
C ASP A 399 -23.02 -6.61 -13.42
N ASP A 400 -24.28 -7.00 -13.22
CA ASP A 400 -25.44 -6.52 -13.99
C ASP A 400 -25.96 -5.15 -13.54
N ALA A 401 -25.50 -4.64 -12.38
CA ALA A 401 -25.93 -3.35 -11.87
C ALA A 401 -25.23 -2.18 -12.57
N THR A 402 -25.93 -1.04 -12.67
CA THR A 402 -25.33 0.15 -13.26
C THR A 402 -24.18 0.68 -12.40
N SER A 403 -23.19 1.34 -13.03
CA SER A 403 -22.05 1.95 -12.30
C SER A 403 -22.48 2.99 -11.26
N GLU A 404 -23.66 3.59 -11.41
CA GLU A 404 -24.24 4.53 -10.45
C GLU A 404 -24.81 3.80 -9.24
N ALA A 405 -25.50 2.67 -9.44
CA ALA A 405 -26.02 1.81 -8.38
C ALA A 405 -24.89 1.19 -7.55
N GLN A 406 -23.81 0.74 -8.21
CA GLN A 406 -22.62 0.23 -7.54
C GLN A 406 -21.98 1.29 -6.62
N ARG A 407 -21.75 2.52 -7.12
CA ARG A 407 -21.19 3.63 -6.31
C ARG A 407 -22.12 4.06 -5.17
N TRP A 408 -23.44 3.93 -5.38
CA TRP A 408 -24.41 4.23 -4.34
C TRP A 408 -24.33 3.20 -3.21
N SER A 409 -24.30 1.90 -3.55
CA SER A 409 -24.25 0.81 -2.56
C SER A 409 -22.92 0.78 -1.81
N GLU A 410 -21.78 1.13 -2.45
CA GLU A 410 -20.46 1.22 -1.80
C GLU A 410 -20.46 2.06 -0.52
N LYS A 411 -21.33 3.06 -0.43
CA LYS A 411 -21.45 3.93 0.75
C LYS A 411 -21.89 3.19 2.01
N PHE A 412 -22.55 2.06 1.86
CA PHE A 412 -23.13 1.27 2.96
C PHE A 412 -22.27 0.06 3.34
N TYR A 413 -21.14 -0.14 2.67
CA TYR A 413 -20.21 -1.20 3.03
C TYR A 413 -19.14 -0.70 3.99
N SER A 414 -18.76 -1.56 4.94
CA SER A 414 -17.54 -1.44 5.70
C SER A 414 -16.66 -2.66 5.47
N ARG A 415 -15.35 -2.43 5.56
CA ARG A 415 -14.37 -3.48 5.41
C ARG A 415 -14.06 -4.09 6.77
N GLN A 416 -14.42 -5.35 6.96
CA GLN A 416 -14.21 -6.06 8.21
C GLN A 416 -13.23 -7.22 8.03
N VAL A 417 -12.61 -7.64 9.13
CA VAL A 417 -11.77 -8.83 9.15
C VAL A 417 -12.61 -10.05 8.79
N CYS A 418 -12.10 -10.93 7.93
CA CYS A 418 -12.83 -12.12 7.51
C CYS A 418 -13.18 -13.02 8.71
N PRO A 419 -14.45 -13.39 8.92
CA PRO A 419 -14.88 -14.18 10.07
C PRO A 419 -14.37 -15.62 10.04
N GLU A 420 -13.97 -16.13 8.88
CA GLU A 420 -13.48 -17.51 8.74
C GLU A 420 -11.98 -17.64 8.98
N CYS A 421 -11.17 -16.77 8.40
CA CYS A 421 -9.71 -16.83 8.53
C CYS A 421 -9.13 -15.80 9.49
N HIS A 422 -9.93 -14.94 10.10
CA HIS A 422 -9.50 -13.90 11.06
C HIS A 422 -8.33 -13.04 10.57
N GLY A 423 -8.30 -12.77 9.24
CA GLY A 423 -7.25 -11.98 8.60
C GLY A 423 -6.09 -12.79 8.02
N ASP A 424 -5.99 -14.08 8.26
CA ASP A 424 -4.88 -14.94 7.83
C ASP A 424 -4.83 -15.24 6.34
N ARG A 425 -5.90 -14.94 5.61
CA ARG A 425 -6.02 -15.08 4.16
C ARG A 425 -5.99 -16.53 3.63
N LEU A 426 -5.60 -17.50 4.45
CA LEU A 426 -5.44 -18.91 4.10
C LEU A 426 -6.65 -19.75 4.54
N ASN A 427 -6.83 -20.90 3.91
CA ASN A 427 -7.82 -21.88 4.31
C ASN A 427 -7.41 -22.61 5.58
N ARG A 428 -8.35 -23.35 6.22
CA ARG A 428 -8.12 -24.06 7.47
C ARG A 428 -7.04 -25.15 7.35
N GLU A 429 -6.97 -25.84 6.22
CA GLU A 429 -5.99 -26.90 5.97
C GLU A 429 -4.55 -26.32 6.02
N ALA A 430 -4.29 -25.22 5.28
CA ALA A 430 -2.97 -24.57 5.27
C ALA A 430 -2.54 -24.03 6.64
N LEU A 431 -3.49 -23.56 7.45
CA LEU A 431 -3.23 -23.04 8.79
C LEU A 431 -2.91 -24.11 9.84
N HIS A 432 -3.10 -25.41 9.51
CA HIS A 432 -2.83 -26.52 10.41
C HIS A 432 -1.55 -27.29 10.05
N PHE A 433 -0.62 -26.61 9.38
CA PHE A 433 0.77 -27.06 9.26
C PHE A 433 1.65 -26.21 10.18
N PHE A 434 2.49 -26.86 10.97
CA PHE A 434 3.29 -26.21 12.00
C PHE A 434 4.78 -26.50 11.81
N ILE A 435 5.61 -25.50 12.11
CA ILE A 435 7.06 -25.62 12.30
C ILE A 435 7.36 -24.96 13.63
N ASP A 436 7.99 -25.69 14.54
CA ASP A 436 8.27 -25.20 15.90
C ASP A 436 7.00 -24.63 16.60
N GLY A 437 5.87 -25.30 16.42
CA GLY A 437 4.58 -24.92 17.01
C GLY A 437 3.91 -23.69 16.41
N LYS A 438 4.45 -23.10 15.35
CA LYS A 438 3.89 -21.93 14.66
C LYS A 438 3.44 -22.27 13.24
N ASN A 439 2.27 -21.76 12.82
CA ASN A 439 1.83 -21.84 11.44
C ASN A 439 2.39 -20.67 10.60
N ILE A 440 2.23 -20.75 9.27
CA ILE A 440 2.77 -19.75 8.34
C ILE A 440 2.17 -18.35 8.55
N ALA A 441 0.90 -18.23 8.95
CA ALA A 441 0.26 -16.97 9.20
C ALA A 441 0.78 -16.32 10.48
N GLU A 442 0.99 -17.11 11.55
CA GLU A 442 1.60 -16.65 12.80
C GLU A 442 3.01 -16.12 12.57
N LEU A 443 3.85 -16.83 11.80
CA LEU A 443 5.17 -16.32 11.42
C LEU A 443 5.10 -15.04 10.61
N SER A 444 4.14 -14.94 9.68
CA SER A 444 3.96 -13.75 8.84
C SER A 444 3.47 -12.52 9.62
N ARG A 445 2.90 -12.71 10.82
CA ARG A 445 2.47 -11.62 11.72
C ARG A 445 3.57 -11.13 12.65
N LEU A 446 4.66 -11.88 12.79
CA LEU A 446 5.82 -11.44 13.58
C LEU A 446 6.45 -10.21 12.92
N ASP A 447 7.00 -9.33 13.74
CA ASP A 447 7.88 -8.29 13.27
C ASP A 447 9.10 -8.93 12.58
N ILE A 448 9.61 -8.31 11.51
CA ILE A 448 10.72 -8.86 10.71
C ILE A 448 11.95 -9.17 11.60
N SER A 449 12.22 -8.32 12.60
CA SER A 449 13.28 -8.57 13.58
C SER A 449 13.06 -9.85 14.38
N ASP A 450 11.84 -10.08 14.86
CA ASP A 450 11.48 -11.28 15.63
C ASP A 450 11.52 -12.55 14.76
N LEU A 451 11.06 -12.41 13.50
CA LEU A 451 11.11 -13.51 12.53
C LEU A 451 12.54 -13.86 12.15
N TRP A 452 13.43 -12.86 12.04
CA TRP A 452 14.84 -13.07 11.82
C TRP A 452 15.52 -13.83 12.98
N GLU A 453 15.24 -13.45 14.22
CA GLU A 453 15.73 -14.17 15.40
C GLU A 453 15.15 -15.59 15.48
N TRP A 454 13.87 -15.77 15.20
CA TRP A 454 13.27 -17.10 15.08
C TRP A 454 14.00 -17.96 14.03
N SER A 455 14.29 -17.39 12.86
CA SER A 455 14.97 -18.10 11.76
C SER A 455 16.38 -18.60 12.13
N LYS A 456 17.08 -17.88 13.01
CA LYS A 456 18.40 -18.29 13.53
C LYS A 456 18.30 -19.46 14.51
N THR A 457 17.23 -19.51 15.31
CA THR A 457 17.10 -20.44 16.44
C THR A 457 16.30 -21.68 16.10
N VAL A 458 15.41 -21.65 15.10
CA VAL A 458 14.50 -22.75 14.74
C VAL A 458 15.27 -24.01 14.32
N GLU A 459 16.40 -23.89 13.65
CA GLU A 459 17.18 -25.01 13.12
C GLU A 459 17.63 -25.99 14.21
N ALA A 460 17.93 -25.48 15.40
CA ALA A 460 18.29 -26.32 16.56
C ALA A 460 17.11 -27.15 17.11
N ARG A 461 15.87 -26.71 16.86
CA ARG A 461 14.64 -27.35 17.32
C ARG A 461 14.05 -28.34 16.32
N LEU A 462 14.54 -28.32 15.07
CA LEU A 462 14.10 -29.23 14.01
C LEU A 462 14.74 -30.62 14.17
N SER A 463 14.03 -31.68 13.79
CA SER A 463 14.57 -33.03 13.64
C SER A 463 15.70 -33.07 12.60
N SER A 464 16.58 -34.07 12.66
CA SER A 464 17.71 -34.20 11.71
C SER A 464 17.26 -34.25 10.26
N ARG A 465 16.11 -34.87 9.96
CA ARG A 465 15.51 -34.92 8.62
C ARG A 465 14.99 -33.56 8.19
N GLN A 466 14.25 -32.86 9.04
CA GLN A 466 13.72 -31.54 8.76
C GLN A 466 14.84 -30.52 8.53
N ARG A 467 15.91 -30.60 9.33
CA ARG A 467 17.11 -29.75 9.20
C ARG A 467 17.81 -29.96 7.87
N ALA A 468 18.04 -31.21 7.47
CA ALA A 468 18.69 -31.53 6.20
C ALA A 468 17.89 -31.02 4.99
N ILE A 469 16.56 -31.03 5.05
CA ILE A 469 15.68 -30.53 3.98
C ILE A 469 15.55 -29.00 4.02
N GLY A 470 15.49 -28.41 5.21
CA GLY A 470 15.16 -26.99 5.40
C GLY A 470 16.37 -26.06 5.40
N ALA A 471 17.61 -26.56 5.51
CA ALA A 471 18.80 -25.73 5.72
C ALA A 471 19.01 -24.64 4.67
N GLU A 472 18.98 -24.98 3.38
CA GLU A 472 19.17 -24.01 2.29
C GLU A 472 17.99 -23.01 2.24
N ILE A 473 16.77 -23.45 2.48
CA ILE A 473 15.58 -22.58 2.48
C ILE A 473 15.69 -21.58 3.65
N LEU A 474 16.10 -22.03 4.84
CA LEU A 474 16.30 -21.17 6.01
C LEU A 474 17.44 -20.17 5.81
N LYS A 475 18.50 -20.56 5.10
CA LYS A 475 19.60 -19.66 4.72
C LYS A 475 19.09 -18.50 3.87
N GLU A 476 18.30 -18.80 2.83
CA GLU A 476 17.69 -17.79 1.97
C GLU A 476 16.74 -16.86 2.73
N ILE A 477 15.90 -17.41 3.60
CA ILE A 477 15.01 -16.62 4.48
C ILE A 477 15.83 -15.67 5.35
N ARG A 478 16.88 -16.17 6.01
CA ARG A 478 17.76 -15.39 6.91
C ARG A 478 18.44 -14.25 6.18
N SER A 479 18.97 -14.51 4.99
CA SER A 479 19.65 -13.49 4.18
C SER A 479 18.68 -12.35 3.84
N ARG A 480 17.50 -12.66 3.30
CA ARG A 480 16.50 -11.65 2.93
C ARG A 480 15.97 -10.87 4.14
N LEU A 481 15.75 -11.54 5.27
CA LEU A 481 15.32 -10.86 6.50
C LEU A 481 16.42 -9.95 7.06
N ALA A 482 17.69 -10.35 6.97
CA ALA A 482 18.81 -9.53 7.40
C ALA A 482 18.86 -8.20 6.62
N PHE A 483 18.71 -8.24 5.29
CA PHE A 483 18.67 -7.01 4.48
C PHE A 483 17.51 -6.09 4.87
N LEU A 484 16.34 -6.64 5.20
CA LEU A 484 15.21 -5.83 5.66
C LEU A 484 15.47 -5.18 7.03
N VAL A 485 16.17 -5.87 7.93
CA VAL A 485 16.59 -5.31 9.23
C VAL A 485 17.66 -4.23 9.03
N ASP A 486 18.63 -4.48 8.15
CA ASP A 486 19.73 -3.56 7.85
C ASP A 486 19.23 -2.22 7.27
N VAL A 487 18.17 -2.22 6.44
CA VAL A 487 17.58 -0.98 5.95
C VAL A 487 16.55 -0.34 6.93
N GLY A 488 16.52 -0.81 8.19
CA GLY A 488 15.67 -0.22 9.24
C GLY A 488 14.18 -0.60 9.17
N LEU A 489 13.81 -1.71 8.54
CA LEU A 489 12.41 -2.17 8.40
C LEU A 489 12.04 -3.30 9.36
N GLY A 490 12.84 -3.55 10.39
CA GLY A 490 12.64 -4.63 11.35
C GLY A 490 11.30 -4.61 12.09
N TYR A 491 10.66 -3.46 12.22
CA TYR A 491 9.37 -3.27 12.88
C TYR A 491 8.14 -3.64 12.04
N LEU A 492 8.32 -3.91 10.74
CA LEU A 492 7.25 -4.31 9.85
C LEU A 492 6.96 -5.80 9.96
N ALA A 493 5.73 -6.22 9.62
CA ALA A 493 5.35 -7.62 9.53
C ALA A 493 5.15 -8.04 8.06
N LEU A 494 5.49 -9.30 7.72
CA LEU A 494 5.40 -9.79 6.34
C LEU A 494 3.98 -9.77 5.75
N ASN A 495 2.95 -9.92 6.58
CA ASN A 495 1.55 -9.91 6.16
C ASN A 495 0.99 -8.50 5.90
N ARG A 496 1.74 -7.43 6.23
CA ARG A 496 1.31 -6.05 6.02
C ARG A 496 1.11 -5.78 4.52
N ASN A 497 -0.04 -5.19 4.18
CA ASN A 497 -0.37 -4.87 2.81
C ASN A 497 0.53 -3.76 2.26
N SER A 498 1.08 -3.96 1.06
CA SER A 498 1.98 -2.99 0.41
C SER A 498 1.32 -1.62 0.16
N ALA A 499 -0.01 -1.57 0.00
CA ALA A 499 -0.75 -0.32 -0.17
C ALA A 499 -0.80 0.56 1.09
N THR A 500 -0.44 0.01 2.27
CA THR A 500 -0.41 0.75 3.56
C THR A 500 0.97 1.28 3.91
N LEU A 501 1.95 1.04 3.07
CA LEU A 501 3.33 1.49 3.26
C LEU A 501 3.48 2.96 2.91
N SER A 502 4.33 3.65 3.65
CA SER A 502 4.82 4.97 3.24
C SER A 502 5.71 4.87 1.99
N GLY A 503 5.93 5.99 1.30
CA GLY A 503 6.83 6.03 0.15
C GLY A 503 8.23 5.53 0.49
N GLY A 504 8.80 6.00 1.59
CA GLY A 504 10.12 5.58 2.05
C GLY A 504 10.18 4.10 2.47
N GLU A 505 9.16 3.56 3.17
CA GLU A 505 9.08 2.12 3.49
C GLU A 505 9.08 1.27 2.21
N SER A 506 8.27 1.65 1.21
CA SER A 506 8.19 0.92 -0.06
C SER A 506 9.51 0.95 -0.83
N GLN A 507 10.19 2.08 -0.85
CA GLN A 507 11.50 2.26 -1.49
C GLN A 507 12.57 1.40 -0.82
N ARG A 508 12.65 1.39 0.51
CA ARG A 508 13.60 0.57 1.27
C ARG A 508 13.35 -0.93 1.12
N ILE A 509 12.09 -1.36 1.01
CA ILE A 509 11.77 -2.76 0.68
C ILE A 509 12.38 -3.15 -0.67
N ARG A 510 12.28 -2.29 -1.68
CA ARG A 510 12.90 -2.52 -2.99
C ARG A 510 14.42 -2.55 -2.89
N LEU A 511 15.02 -1.61 -2.15
CA LEU A 511 16.45 -1.60 -1.91
C LEU A 511 16.91 -2.92 -1.26
N ALA A 512 16.24 -3.38 -0.20
CA ALA A 512 16.53 -4.65 0.45
C ALA A 512 16.40 -5.85 -0.51
N THR A 513 15.41 -5.83 -1.40
CA THR A 513 15.25 -6.87 -2.43
C THR A 513 16.40 -6.86 -3.43
N GLN A 514 16.89 -5.67 -3.82
CA GLN A 514 18.03 -5.55 -4.75
C GLN A 514 19.36 -5.97 -4.09
N LEU A 515 19.58 -5.61 -2.82
CA LEU A 515 20.73 -6.11 -2.04
C LEU A 515 20.76 -7.65 -2.01
N GLY A 516 19.58 -8.27 -1.89
CA GLY A 516 19.43 -9.73 -1.90
C GLY A 516 19.60 -10.39 -3.27
N SER A 517 19.67 -9.63 -4.37
CA SER A 517 19.86 -10.17 -5.73
C SER A 517 21.32 -10.47 -6.08
N GLU A 518 22.27 -9.98 -5.27
CA GLU A 518 23.71 -10.16 -5.47
C GLU A 518 24.22 -9.79 -6.89
N LEU A 519 23.54 -8.82 -7.55
CA LEU A 519 23.95 -8.32 -8.86
C LEU A 519 25.23 -7.49 -8.75
N VAL A 520 26.07 -7.60 -9.76
CA VAL A 520 27.34 -6.87 -9.86
C VAL A 520 27.40 -6.07 -11.17
N ASN A 521 28.23 -5.01 -11.21
CA ASN A 521 28.41 -4.12 -12.37
C ASN A 521 27.10 -3.44 -12.82
N VAL A 522 26.19 -3.17 -11.89
CA VAL A 522 24.92 -2.48 -12.11
C VAL A 522 25.04 -1.03 -11.63
N LEU A 523 24.39 -0.12 -12.33
CA LEU A 523 24.21 1.26 -11.90
C LEU A 523 22.84 1.38 -11.19
N TYR A 524 22.86 1.60 -9.89
CA TYR A 524 21.64 1.89 -9.11
C TYR A 524 21.42 3.39 -9.03
N ILE A 525 20.17 3.83 -9.28
CA ILE A 525 19.77 5.23 -9.13
C ILE A 525 18.62 5.30 -8.13
N LEU A 526 18.81 6.01 -7.02
CA LEU A 526 17.83 6.14 -5.93
C LEU A 526 17.35 7.60 -5.81
N ASP A 527 16.06 7.77 -5.55
CA ASP A 527 15.43 9.08 -5.36
C ASP A 527 15.14 9.28 -3.86
N GLU A 528 15.91 10.13 -3.20
CA GLU A 528 15.72 10.53 -1.80
C GLU A 528 15.46 9.36 -0.82
N PRO A 529 16.35 8.36 -0.71
CA PRO A 529 16.10 7.16 0.09
C PRO A 529 16.09 7.42 1.61
N SER A 530 16.56 8.56 2.10
CA SER A 530 16.56 8.96 3.52
C SER A 530 15.20 9.47 4.01
N ILE A 531 14.21 9.63 3.13
CA ILE A 531 12.90 10.18 3.46
C ILE A 531 12.20 9.39 4.58
N GLY A 532 11.69 10.13 5.58
CA GLY A 532 10.94 9.57 6.71
C GLY A 532 11.80 8.71 7.65
N LEU A 533 13.13 8.81 7.55
CA LEU A 533 14.07 8.19 8.47
C LEU A 533 14.41 9.09 9.65
N HIS A 534 14.48 8.47 10.81
CA HIS A 534 15.16 9.04 11.95
C HIS A 534 16.69 8.97 11.73
N GLN A 535 17.44 9.88 12.31
CA GLN A 535 18.91 9.92 12.14
C GLN A 535 19.61 8.61 12.52
N SER A 536 19.13 7.90 13.55
CA SER A 536 19.65 6.56 13.90
C SER A 536 19.47 5.52 12.81
N ASP A 537 18.43 5.65 11.98
CA ASP A 537 18.15 4.70 10.89
C ASP A 537 18.86 5.13 9.59
N ASN A 538 19.16 6.42 9.43
CA ASN A 538 19.89 6.98 8.29
C ASN A 538 21.28 6.33 8.15
N ARG A 539 21.98 6.15 9.27
CA ARG A 539 23.30 5.47 9.25
C ARG A 539 23.22 4.07 8.67
N LYS A 540 22.21 3.28 9.08
CA LYS A 540 22.01 1.92 8.54
C LYS A 540 21.76 1.92 7.03
N LEU A 541 21.03 2.91 6.54
CA LEU A 541 20.81 3.09 5.12
C LEU A 541 22.11 3.38 4.39
N ILE A 542 22.93 4.32 4.88
CA ILE A 542 24.24 4.65 4.31
C ILE A 542 25.11 3.40 4.26
N ASP A 543 25.22 2.66 5.37
CA ASP A 543 25.98 1.41 5.43
C ASP A 543 25.51 0.38 4.37
N SER A 544 24.18 0.32 4.13
CA SER A 544 23.59 -0.57 3.13
C SER A 544 23.93 -0.15 1.69
N LEU A 545 23.95 1.15 1.40
CA LEU A 545 24.35 1.70 0.09
C LEU A 545 25.85 1.52 -0.16
N GLN A 546 26.68 1.67 0.88
CA GLN A 546 28.12 1.40 0.79
C GLN A 546 28.39 -0.08 0.51
N ARG A 547 27.67 -1.02 1.16
CA ARG A 547 27.75 -2.47 0.84
C ARG A 547 27.35 -2.75 -0.61
N LEU A 548 26.30 -2.06 -1.13
CA LEU A 548 25.88 -2.22 -2.53
C LEU A 548 26.97 -1.76 -3.50
N ARG A 549 27.64 -0.65 -3.20
CA ARG A 549 28.83 -0.18 -3.91
C ARG A 549 29.98 -1.19 -3.83
N ASP A 550 30.31 -1.65 -2.62
CA ASP A 550 31.42 -2.58 -2.36
C ASP A 550 31.22 -3.94 -3.06
N ALA A 551 29.97 -4.30 -3.40
CA ALA A 551 29.64 -5.43 -4.27
C ALA A 551 29.89 -5.13 -5.77
N GLN A 552 30.80 -4.21 -6.09
CA GLN A 552 31.19 -3.81 -7.44
C GLN A 552 30.06 -3.14 -8.25
N ASN A 553 29.18 -2.42 -7.61
CA ASN A 553 28.15 -1.63 -8.27
C ASN A 553 28.47 -0.13 -8.20
N SER A 554 27.86 0.64 -9.09
CA SER A 554 27.83 2.10 -8.99
C SER A 554 26.49 2.53 -8.41
N VAL A 555 26.49 3.47 -7.48
CA VAL A 555 25.29 3.92 -6.79
C VAL A 555 25.15 5.44 -6.92
N ILE A 556 24.13 5.90 -7.61
CA ILE A 556 23.78 7.33 -7.71
C ILE A 556 22.58 7.59 -6.81
N VAL A 557 22.67 8.56 -5.93
CA VAL A 557 21.59 8.95 -5.01
C VAL A 557 21.28 10.42 -5.22
N VAL A 558 20.01 10.73 -5.52
CA VAL A 558 19.52 12.12 -5.48
C VAL A 558 19.15 12.43 -4.04
N GLU A 559 19.88 13.31 -3.36
CA GLU A 559 19.74 13.51 -1.92
C GLU A 559 20.03 14.95 -1.43
N HIS A 560 19.51 15.24 -0.25
CA HIS A 560 19.68 16.49 0.49
C HIS A 560 20.16 16.28 1.92
N ASP A 561 20.29 15.06 2.36
CA ASP A 561 20.74 14.72 3.71
C ASP A 561 22.24 15.00 3.88
N LYS A 562 22.60 15.67 4.99
CA LYS A 562 23.96 16.09 5.28
C LYS A 562 24.90 14.90 5.47
N ASP A 563 24.46 13.87 6.22
CA ASP A 563 25.29 12.71 6.52
C ASP A 563 25.54 11.88 5.25
N MET A 564 24.51 11.72 4.42
CA MET A 564 24.63 11.03 3.13
C MET A 564 25.63 11.73 2.19
N MET A 565 25.62 13.07 2.13
CA MET A 565 26.56 13.83 1.33
C MET A 565 28.00 13.72 1.85
N LEU A 566 28.20 13.75 3.16
CA LEU A 566 29.55 13.66 3.76
C LEU A 566 30.14 12.25 3.70
N GLU A 567 29.32 11.21 3.67
CA GLU A 567 29.75 9.81 3.58
C GLU A 567 29.82 9.27 2.13
N ALA A 568 29.46 10.11 1.14
CA ALA A 568 29.58 9.79 -0.28
C ALA A 568 31.05 9.77 -0.74
N ASP A 569 31.32 9.03 -1.81
CA ASP A 569 32.66 9.06 -2.47
C ASP A 569 32.77 10.24 -3.44
N TYR A 570 31.63 10.63 -4.04
CA TYR A 570 31.59 11.69 -5.06
C TYR A 570 30.29 12.50 -4.95
N ILE A 571 30.37 13.80 -5.21
CA ILE A 571 29.20 14.71 -5.18
C ILE A 571 29.12 15.48 -6.50
N VAL A 572 27.88 15.58 -7.02
CA VAL A 572 27.52 16.46 -8.13
C VAL A 572 26.48 17.45 -7.64
N ASP A 573 26.82 18.73 -7.54
CA ASP A 573 25.89 19.79 -7.11
C ASP A 573 25.35 20.54 -8.33
N ILE A 574 24.01 20.58 -8.46
CA ILE A 574 23.31 21.21 -9.58
C ILE A 574 22.63 22.49 -9.11
N GLY A 575 22.97 23.58 -9.76
CA GLY A 575 22.48 24.90 -9.39
C GLY A 575 22.58 25.92 -10.52
N PRO A 576 22.89 27.16 -10.19
CA PRO A 576 23.01 27.74 -8.85
C PRO A 576 21.64 28.03 -8.17
N LYS A 577 20.53 27.97 -8.95
CA LYS A 577 19.15 28.25 -8.49
C LYS A 577 18.18 27.24 -9.11
N ALA A 578 16.88 27.42 -8.86
CA ALA A 578 15.81 26.57 -9.38
C ALA A 578 15.31 27.00 -10.78
N GLY A 579 14.73 26.08 -11.54
CA GLY A 579 14.09 26.29 -12.83
C GLY A 579 15.05 26.85 -13.89
N ARG A 580 14.65 27.89 -14.63
CA ARG A 580 15.51 28.49 -15.68
C ARG A 580 16.84 29.08 -15.20
N LYS A 581 16.95 29.37 -13.92
CA LYS A 581 18.19 29.86 -13.29
C LYS A 581 19.03 28.75 -12.68
N GLY A 582 18.58 27.50 -12.79
CA GLY A 582 19.29 26.27 -12.45
C GLY A 582 19.83 25.57 -13.68
N GLY A 583 20.09 24.28 -13.57
CA GLY A 583 20.49 23.38 -14.67
C GLY A 583 21.94 23.46 -15.07
N GLU A 584 22.81 23.99 -14.20
CA GLU A 584 24.26 24.01 -14.38
C GLU A 584 24.94 23.14 -13.32
N VAL A 585 26.03 22.49 -13.63
CA VAL A 585 26.89 21.85 -12.63
C VAL A 585 27.71 22.94 -11.94
N VAL A 586 27.48 23.14 -10.66
CA VAL A 586 28.17 24.16 -9.87
C VAL A 586 29.36 23.59 -9.11
N PHE A 587 29.36 22.26 -8.92
CA PHE A 587 30.46 21.51 -8.34
C PHE A 587 30.38 20.03 -8.74
N GLU A 588 31.53 19.41 -8.99
CA GLU A 588 31.71 17.96 -9.04
C GLU A 588 33.06 17.61 -8.42
N GLY A 589 33.07 16.57 -7.57
CA GLY A 589 34.30 16.16 -6.84
C GLY A 589 33.98 15.40 -5.56
N THR A 590 34.97 15.25 -4.72
CA THR A 590 34.87 14.59 -3.41
C THR A 590 34.18 15.49 -2.37
N PRO A 591 33.61 14.93 -1.29
CA PRO A 591 33.07 15.74 -0.19
C PRO A 591 34.08 16.72 0.40
N ASP A 592 35.33 16.32 0.58
CA ASP A 592 36.42 17.17 1.13
C ASP A 592 36.71 18.38 0.23
N GLU A 593 36.67 18.19 -1.07
CA GLU A 593 36.83 19.29 -2.04
C GLU A 593 35.63 20.22 -1.98
N MET A 594 34.42 19.67 -1.88
CA MET A 594 33.20 20.47 -1.75
C MET A 594 33.20 21.38 -0.53
N LEU A 595 33.65 20.91 0.64
CA LEU A 595 33.70 21.69 1.87
C LEU A 595 34.58 22.94 1.74
N ARG A 596 35.55 22.97 0.80
CA ARG A 596 36.41 24.11 0.50
C ARG A 596 35.82 25.10 -0.48
N THR A 597 34.72 24.77 -1.14
CA THR A 597 34.05 25.65 -2.11
C THR A 597 33.07 26.62 -1.44
N GLN A 598 32.59 27.61 -2.24
CA GLN A 598 31.65 28.62 -1.80
C GLN A 598 30.25 28.39 -2.38
N THR A 599 29.95 27.18 -2.86
CA THR A 599 28.61 26.85 -3.35
C THR A 599 27.60 26.94 -2.20
N LEU A 600 26.32 27.12 -2.53
CA LEU A 600 25.28 27.23 -1.49
C LEU A 600 25.24 25.98 -0.60
N THR A 601 25.30 24.79 -1.21
CA THR A 601 25.33 23.50 -0.51
C THR A 601 26.56 23.38 0.39
N ALA A 602 27.73 23.71 -0.12
CA ALA A 602 28.99 23.67 0.65
C ALA A 602 28.96 24.57 1.89
N ARG A 603 28.37 25.75 1.79
CA ARG A 603 28.22 26.69 2.92
C ARG A 603 27.31 26.14 4.02
N TYR A 604 26.30 25.33 3.71
CA TYR A 604 25.52 24.60 4.70
C TYR A 604 26.30 23.42 5.29
N LEU A 605 27.02 22.67 4.47
CA LEU A 605 27.80 21.51 4.95
C LEU A 605 28.94 21.93 5.87
N ASN A 606 29.66 23.01 5.56
CA ASN A 606 30.78 23.51 6.37
C ASN A 606 30.36 24.41 7.55
N GLY A 607 29.06 24.63 7.74
CA GLY A 607 28.50 25.42 8.86
C GLY A 607 28.56 26.94 8.70
N SER A 608 29.07 27.48 7.56
CA SER A 608 29.07 28.92 7.29
C SER A 608 27.69 29.50 7.12
N LEU A 609 26.73 28.69 6.68
CA LEU A 609 25.29 28.95 6.74
C LEU A 609 24.63 27.89 7.60
N ARG A 610 23.69 28.31 8.43
CA ARG A 610 22.85 27.40 9.22
C ARG A 610 21.47 27.98 9.41
N ILE A 611 20.50 27.11 9.69
CA ILE A 611 19.17 27.53 10.15
C ILE A 611 19.30 27.86 11.63
N GLU A 612 18.99 29.10 11.98
CA GLU A 612 19.19 29.61 13.33
C GLU A 612 18.19 29.01 14.30
N VAL A 613 18.65 28.74 15.53
CA VAL A 613 17.80 28.31 16.65
C VAL A 613 17.07 29.55 17.17
N PRO A 614 15.74 29.56 17.33
CA PRO A 614 15.02 30.69 17.89
C PRO A 614 15.50 31.03 19.32
N SER A 615 15.84 32.30 19.55
CA SER A 615 16.31 32.78 20.87
C SER A 615 15.22 32.74 21.94
N VAL A 616 13.95 32.73 21.54
CA VAL A 616 12.80 32.71 22.45
C VAL A 616 11.76 31.72 21.89
N ARG A 617 11.34 30.76 22.71
CA ARG A 617 10.26 29.84 22.39
C ARG A 617 8.90 30.43 22.75
N ARG A 618 7.90 30.28 21.87
CA ARG A 618 6.53 30.70 22.14
C ARG A 618 5.91 29.78 23.21
N LYS A 619 5.26 30.36 24.21
CA LYS A 619 4.51 29.58 25.23
C LYS A 619 3.09 29.23 24.80
N GLY A 620 2.68 29.61 23.57
CA GLY A 620 1.31 29.47 23.13
C GLY A 620 0.34 30.46 23.74
N ASN A 621 -0.96 30.21 23.52
CA ASN A 621 -2.04 31.06 24.04
C ASN A 621 -2.60 30.62 25.40
N GLY A 622 -1.96 29.66 26.08
CA GLY A 622 -2.37 29.12 27.39
C GLY A 622 -3.47 28.05 27.28
N GLN A 623 -3.94 27.73 26.09
CA GLN A 623 -4.92 26.67 25.85
C GLN A 623 -4.22 25.40 25.32
N THR A 624 -4.76 24.22 25.62
CA THR A 624 -4.24 22.94 25.20
C THR A 624 -5.34 22.09 24.56
N LEU A 625 -4.98 21.31 23.54
CA LEU A 625 -5.76 20.20 23.03
C LEU A 625 -5.21 18.92 23.63
N GLU A 626 -6.04 18.15 24.33
CA GLU A 626 -5.65 16.89 24.96
C GLU A 626 -6.40 15.72 24.30
N LEU A 627 -5.68 14.68 23.95
CA LEU A 627 -6.21 13.43 23.44
C LEU A 627 -5.71 12.29 24.32
N LEU A 628 -6.64 11.61 25.01
CA LEU A 628 -6.35 10.69 26.09
C LEU A 628 -6.64 9.24 25.68
N GLY A 629 -5.80 8.31 26.14
CA GLY A 629 -6.04 6.88 26.05
C GLY A 629 -5.97 6.31 24.63
N CYS A 630 -5.06 6.77 23.78
CA CYS A 630 -4.92 6.27 22.42
C CYS A 630 -4.31 4.86 22.40
N THR A 631 -5.01 3.89 21.77
CA THR A 631 -4.61 2.47 21.71
C THR A 631 -4.60 1.87 20.31
N GLY A 632 -4.70 2.68 19.26
CA GLY A 632 -4.72 2.21 17.86
C GLY A 632 -3.36 1.71 17.37
N HIS A 633 -3.36 0.65 16.58
CA HIS A 633 -2.16 0.01 16.03
C HIS A 633 -1.14 -0.36 17.12
N ASN A 634 0.02 0.32 17.14
CA ASN A 634 1.07 0.09 18.14
C ASN A 634 1.00 1.06 19.34
N LEU A 635 0.05 1.97 19.40
CA LEU A 635 -0.08 2.93 20.49
C LEU A 635 -0.43 2.22 21.82
N GLN A 636 0.30 2.56 22.88
CA GLN A 636 0.18 1.92 24.19
C GLN A 636 -0.45 2.88 25.22
N ASN A 637 -1.76 3.13 25.08
CA ASN A 637 -2.54 4.00 25.98
C ASN A 637 -1.90 5.39 26.12
N VAL A 638 -1.69 6.05 24.97
CA VAL A 638 -0.96 7.33 24.90
C VAL A 638 -1.87 8.50 25.24
N ASP A 639 -1.40 9.37 26.13
CA ASP A 639 -1.97 10.68 26.40
C ASP A 639 -1.15 11.76 25.69
N PHE A 640 -1.79 12.44 24.75
CA PHE A 640 -1.16 13.46 23.90
C PHE A 640 -1.66 14.85 24.28
N ARG A 641 -0.74 15.80 24.45
CA ARG A 641 -1.04 17.20 24.79
C ARG A 641 -0.39 18.14 23.79
N LEU A 642 -1.21 18.98 23.15
CA LEU A 642 -0.80 19.94 22.14
C LEU A 642 -1.04 21.36 22.66
N PRO A 643 -0.01 22.15 22.95
CA PRO A 643 -0.15 23.58 23.27
C PRO A 643 -0.65 24.32 22.01
N LEU A 644 -1.73 25.12 22.16
CA LEU A 644 -2.28 25.89 21.05
C LEU A 644 -1.52 27.20 20.84
N GLY A 645 -1.45 27.67 19.61
CA GLY A 645 -0.69 28.87 19.22
C GLY A 645 0.83 28.65 19.20
N THR A 646 1.27 27.41 18.93
CA THR A 646 2.70 27.04 18.83
C THR A 646 3.01 26.34 17.53
N LEU A 647 4.30 26.30 17.18
CA LEU A 647 4.88 25.34 16.24
C LEU A 647 5.30 24.11 17.05
N THR A 648 4.52 23.03 16.97
CA THR A 648 4.81 21.78 17.67
C THR A 648 5.28 20.73 16.68
N CYS A 649 6.38 20.04 17.02
CA CYS A 649 6.95 18.95 16.21
C CYS A 649 6.75 17.60 16.90
N VAL A 650 6.16 16.62 16.21
CA VAL A 650 6.11 15.22 16.63
C VAL A 650 7.23 14.48 15.92
N CYS A 651 8.26 14.07 16.67
CA CYS A 651 9.42 13.35 16.16
C CYS A 651 9.53 11.94 16.76
N GLY A 652 10.63 11.24 16.50
CA GLY A 652 10.92 9.91 17.02
C GLY A 652 11.25 8.89 15.94
N VAL A 653 11.69 7.72 16.35
CA VAL A 653 12.16 6.67 15.44
C VAL A 653 11.09 6.22 14.44
N SER A 654 11.52 5.63 13.31
CA SER A 654 10.60 5.13 12.30
C SER A 654 9.71 4.01 12.88
N GLY A 655 8.39 4.05 12.57
CA GLY A 655 7.43 3.09 13.12
C GLY A 655 7.04 3.28 14.59
N SER A 656 7.45 4.38 15.26
CA SER A 656 7.10 4.64 16.67
C SER A 656 5.63 4.98 16.94
N GLY A 657 4.81 5.17 15.90
CA GLY A 657 3.37 5.43 16.05
C GLY A 657 2.95 6.88 15.79
N LYS A 658 3.84 7.78 15.33
CA LYS A 658 3.54 9.19 15.03
C LYS A 658 2.31 9.37 14.15
N SER A 659 2.29 8.71 12.99
CA SER A 659 1.15 8.81 12.06
C SER A 659 -0.11 8.14 12.59
N SER A 660 0.00 7.08 13.42
CA SER A 660 -1.15 6.47 14.10
C SER A 660 -1.80 7.46 15.07
N LEU A 661 -0.98 8.21 15.82
CA LEU A 661 -1.46 9.20 16.80
C LEU A 661 -2.08 10.41 16.10
N VAL A 662 -1.37 11.02 15.15
CA VAL A 662 -1.79 12.29 14.52
C VAL A 662 -2.76 12.03 13.37
N ASN A 663 -2.36 11.25 12.35
CA ASN A 663 -3.15 11.06 11.13
C ASN A 663 -4.27 10.02 11.32
N GLY A 664 -4.04 8.98 12.14
CA GLY A 664 -5.01 7.91 12.37
C GLY A 664 -6.01 8.17 13.49
N THR A 665 -5.67 9.05 14.45
CA THR A 665 -6.54 9.33 15.62
C THR A 665 -7.00 10.78 15.65
N LEU A 666 -6.08 11.73 15.82
CA LEU A 666 -6.42 13.15 16.01
C LEU A 666 -7.14 13.76 14.80
N GLN A 667 -6.58 13.55 13.61
CA GLN A 667 -7.10 14.12 12.36
C GLN A 667 -8.53 13.63 12.04
N PRO A 668 -8.87 12.31 12.08
CA PRO A 668 -10.23 11.84 11.82
C PRO A 668 -11.25 12.37 12.85
N ILE A 669 -10.89 12.47 14.16
CA ILE A 669 -11.77 13.04 15.19
C ILE A 669 -12.18 14.45 14.79
N LEU A 670 -11.20 15.33 14.54
CA LEU A 670 -11.46 16.73 14.21
C LEU A 670 -12.12 16.89 12.84
N SER A 671 -11.77 16.03 11.85
CA SER A 671 -12.43 16.02 10.54
C SER A 671 -13.88 15.58 10.62
N LYS A 672 -14.22 14.63 11.49
CA LYS A 672 -15.60 14.20 11.76
C LYS A 672 -16.42 15.36 12.37
N LYS A 673 -15.82 16.09 13.32
CA LYS A 673 -16.45 17.25 13.97
C LYS A 673 -16.67 18.42 12.98
N PHE A 674 -15.64 18.87 12.26
CA PHE A 674 -15.72 20.09 11.46
C PHE A 674 -16.29 19.86 10.05
N TYR A 675 -16.05 18.68 9.44
CA TYR A 675 -16.38 18.40 8.04
C TYR A 675 -17.34 17.23 7.84
N ARG A 676 -17.81 16.59 8.95
CA ARG A 676 -18.65 15.38 8.88
C ARG A 676 -18.00 14.26 8.04
N SER A 677 -16.67 14.12 8.18
CA SER A 677 -15.94 13.03 7.53
C SER A 677 -16.48 11.68 7.98
N LEU A 678 -16.51 10.71 7.06
CA LEU A 678 -16.91 9.33 7.34
C LEU A 678 -15.72 8.46 7.78
N GLU A 679 -14.55 9.04 7.91
CA GLU A 679 -13.36 8.34 8.37
C GLU A 679 -13.43 8.11 9.87
N GLU A 680 -13.33 6.85 10.29
CA GLU A 680 -13.38 6.51 11.71
C GLU A 680 -11.98 6.65 12.33
N PRO A 681 -11.88 7.32 13.49
CA PRO A 681 -10.62 7.43 14.22
C PRO A 681 -10.20 6.08 14.81
N LEU A 682 -8.90 5.90 15.00
CA LEU A 682 -8.39 4.80 15.81
C LEU A 682 -8.88 4.92 17.26
N PRO A 683 -8.92 3.83 18.03
CA PRO A 683 -9.45 3.83 19.38
C PRO A 683 -8.75 4.82 20.32
N TYR A 684 -9.56 5.60 21.04
CA TYR A 684 -9.13 6.58 22.06
C TYR A 684 -10.20 6.65 23.17
N SER A 685 -9.86 7.21 24.31
CA SER A 685 -10.79 7.36 25.42
C SER A 685 -11.55 8.69 25.40
N GLU A 686 -10.85 9.82 25.28
CA GLU A 686 -11.44 11.16 25.38
C GLU A 686 -10.60 12.20 24.62
N ILE A 687 -11.26 13.26 24.13
CA ILE A 687 -10.61 14.47 23.61
C ILE A 687 -11.13 15.70 24.36
N ARG A 688 -10.25 16.63 24.70
CA ARG A 688 -10.57 17.88 25.41
C ARG A 688 -9.90 19.06 24.73
N GLY A 689 -10.52 20.25 24.82
CA GLY A 689 -9.97 21.49 24.26
C GLY A 689 -10.24 21.67 22.76
N GLU A 690 -11.04 20.80 22.16
CA GLU A 690 -11.42 20.90 20.75
C GLU A 690 -12.31 22.10 20.42
N GLU A 691 -12.92 22.75 21.42
CA GLU A 691 -13.69 23.98 21.30
C GLU A 691 -12.84 25.22 20.99
N HIS A 692 -11.54 25.16 21.25
CA HIS A 692 -10.59 26.24 20.97
C HIS A 692 -10.14 26.28 19.50
N ILE A 693 -10.50 25.26 18.72
CA ILE A 693 -10.17 25.11 17.30
C ILE A 693 -11.44 25.27 16.47
N ASP A 694 -11.38 26.00 15.38
CA ASP A 694 -12.51 26.18 14.46
C ASP A 694 -12.36 25.41 13.14
N LYS A 695 -11.14 24.99 12.80
CA LYS A 695 -10.83 24.33 11.55
C LYS A 695 -9.56 23.48 11.67
N ILE A 696 -9.55 22.34 10.99
CA ILE A 696 -8.33 21.56 10.75
C ILE A 696 -7.95 21.63 9.27
N VAL A 697 -6.66 21.77 8.99
CA VAL A 697 -6.10 21.74 7.64
C VAL A 697 -4.98 20.73 7.61
N THR A 698 -5.16 19.65 6.85
CA THR A 698 -4.15 18.61 6.67
C THR A 698 -3.40 18.81 5.37
N VAL A 699 -2.09 18.79 5.46
CA VAL A 699 -1.18 18.93 4.32
C VAL A 699 -0.31 17.69 4.24
N ASP A 700 -0.67 16.78 3.36
CA ASP A 700 0.02 15.51 3.12
C ASP A 700 0.70 15.49 1.74
N GLN A 701 1.50 14.47 1.46
CA GLN A 701 2.23 14.28 0.21
C GLN A 701 1.35 13.79 -0.96
N SER A 702 0.05 13.57 -0.74
CA SER A 702 -0.84 13.09 -1.78
C SER A 702 -0.94 14.08 -2.95
N PRO A 703 -1.07 13.60 -4.20
CA PRO A 703 -1.21 14.47 -5.36
C PRO A 703 -2.41 15.43 -5.24
N LEU A 704 -2.32 16.62 -5.84
CA LEU A 704 -3.39 17.64 -5.87
C LEU A 704 -4.70 17.13 -6.50
N GLY A 705 -4.65 15.99 -7.18
CA GLY A 705 -5.78 15.32 -7.78
C GLY A 705 -5.36 14.14 -8.64
N ARG A 706 -6.30 13.22 -8.88
CA ARG A 706 -6.05 11.96 -9.60
C ARG A 706 -6.00 12.10 -11.13
N SER A 707 -6.39 13.24 -11.66
CA SER A 707 -6.49 13.50 -13.11
C SER A 707 -5.27 14.25 -13.62
N PRO A 708 -4.73 13.95 -14.82
CA PRO A 708 -3.70 14.75 -15.48
C PRO A 708 -4.09 16.22 -15.71
N ARG A 709 -5.37 16.54 -15.56
CA ARG A 709 -5.91 17.92 -15.65
C ARG A 709 -5.69 18.72 -14.37
N SER A 710 -5.43 18.06 -13.24
CA SER A 710 -5.13 18.73 -11.98
C SER A 710 -3.77 19.42 -12.10
N ASN A 711 -3.69 20.68 -11.74
CA ASN A 711 -2.47 21.48 -11.80
C ASN A 711 -2.50 22.61 -10.75
N PRO A 712 -1.37 23.27 -10.46
CA PRO A 712 -1.30 24.34 -9.46
C PRO A 712 -2.32 25.45 -9.68
N ALA A 713 -2.55 25.88 -10.94
CA ALA A 713 -3.48 26.95 -11.24
C ALA A 713 -4.94 26.60 -10.92
N THR A 714 -5.35 25.35 -11.17
CA THR A 714 -6.72 24.90 -10.86
C THR A 714 -6.92 24.69 -9.37
N TYR A 715 -5.93 24.12 -8.68
CA TYR A 715 -6.02 23.80 -7.26
C TYR A 715 -6.08 25.06 -6.39
N THR A 716 -5.25 26.05 -6.67
CA THR A 716 -5.23 27.34 -5.95
C THR A 716 -6.41 28.26 -6.32
N GLY A 717 -7.18 27.88 -7.32
CA GLY A 717 -8.30 28.68 -7.83
C GLY A 717 -7.86 29.93 -8.59
N VAL A 718 -6.57 30.13 -8.87
CA VAL A 718 -6.08 31.28 -9.67
C VAL A 718 -6.55 31.18 -11.12
N PHE A 719 -6.75 29.94 -11.62
CA PHE A 719 -7.22 29.70 -12.97
C PHE A 719 -8.66 30.24 -13.22
N ALA A 720 -9.51 30.25 -12.20
CA ALA A 720 -10.84 30.84 -12.30
C ALA A 720 -10.76 32.36 -12.54
N ASP A 721 -9.85 33.07 -11.87
CA ASP A 721 -9.62 34.49 -12.04
C ASP A 721 -9.01 34.80 -13.43
N ILE A 722 -8.06 33.96 -13.87
CA ILE A 722 -7.45 34.06 -15.21
C ILE A 722 -8.53 33.88 -16.29
N ARG A 723 -9.40 32.90 -16.20
CA ARG A 723 -10.50 32.71 -17.14
C ARG A 723 -11.44 33.90 -17.18
N SER A 724 -11.76 34.45 -16.02
CA SER A 724 -12.59 35.67 -15.92
C SER A 724 -11.95 36.87 -16.61
N LEU A 725 -10.64 37.02 -16.50
CA LEU A 725 -9.87 38.04 -17.20
C LEU A 725 -9.99 37.87 -18.74
N PHE A 726 -9.78 36.62 -19.25
CA PHE A 726 -9.85 36.35 -20.69
C PHE A 726 -11.25 36.57 -21.27
N VAL A 727 -12.31 36.24 -20.52
CA VAL A 727 -13.70 36.54 -20.92
C VAL A 727 -13.94 38.05 -21.03
N GLY A 728 -13.26 38.85 -20.21
CA GLY A 728 -13.35 40.31 -20.23
C GLY A 728 -12.70 40.99 -21.45
N LEU A 729 -11.89 40.25 -22.22
CA LEU A 729 -11.17 40.81 -23.37
C LEU A 729 -12.11 41.15 -24.54
N PRO A 730 -11.80 42.21 -25.35
CA PRO A 730 -12.62 42.63 -26.47
C PRO A 730 -12.91 41.50 -27.46
N GLU A 731 -11.92 40.74 -27.87
CA GLU A 731 -12.06 39.61 -28.80
C GLU A 731 -12.98 38.51 -28.27
N ALA A 732 -12.90 38.19 -26.98
CA ALA A 732 -13.78 37.22 -26.38
C ALA A 732 -15.22 37.69 -26.28
N LYS A 733 -15.44 39.01 -26.04
CA LYS A 733 -16.77 39.62 -26.01
C LYS A 733 -17.40 39.66 -27.39
N ILE A 734 -16.63 40.03 -28.43
CA ILE A 734 -17.09 40.03 -29.82
C ILE A 734 -17.58 38.63 -30.25
N ARG A 735 -16.86 37.60 -29.83
CA ARG A 735 -17.20 36.20 -30.14
C ARG A 735 -18.21 35.61 -29.15
N ALA A 736 -18.73 36.36 -28.20
CA ALA A 736 -19.65 35.92 -27.13
C ALA A 736 -19.14 34.72 -26.33
N TYR A 737 -17.83 34.65 -26.08
CA TYR A 737 -17.23 33.55 -25.35
C TYR A 737 -17.55 33.62 -23.86
N LYS A 738 -18.05 32.51 -23.31
CA LYS A 738 -18.36 32.32 -21.88
C LYS A 738 -17.16 31.75 -21.13
N PRO A 739 -17.11 31.78 -19.78
CA PRO A 739 -16.00 31.23 -18.99
C PRO A 739 -15.71 29.74 -19.26
N GLY A 740 -16.71 28.96 -19.70
CA GLY A 740 -16.54 27.57 -20.12
C GLY A 740 -15.64 27.40 -21.33
N ARG A 741 -15.58 28.39 -22.25
CA ARG A 741 -14.72 28.35 -23.45
C ARG A 741 -13.25 28.29 -23.10
N PHE A 742 -12.86 28.95 -22.02
CA PHE A 742 -11.49 28.99 -21.50
C PHE A 742 -11.20 27.89 -20.48
N SER A 743 -12.07 26.85 -20.36
CA SER A 743 -11.89 25.68 -19.51
C SER A 743 -11.49 24.48 -20.35
N PHE A 744 -10.36 23.87 -20.03
CA PHE A 744 -9.95 22.61 -20.66
C PHE A 744 -10.74 21.38 -20.14
N ASN A 745 -11.60 21.54 -19.11
CA ASN A 745 -12.46 20.50 -18.58
C ASN A 745 -13.82 20.41 -19.29
N VAL A 746 -14.25 21.47 -19.99
CA VAL A 746 -15.57 21.59 -20.60
C VAL A 746 -15.44 21.56 -22.12
N ALA A 747 -16.36 20.88 -22.81
CA ALA A 747 -16.43 20.85 -24.27
C ALA A 747 -16.66 22.26 -24.87
N GLY A 748 -16.19 22.46 -26.09
CA GLY A 748 -16.36 23.70 -26.82
C GLY A 748 -15.12 24.55 -27.00
N GLY A 749 -14.23 24.61 -25.98
CA GLY A 749 -12.96 25.36 -26.09
C GLY A 749 -11.72 24.49 -25.98
N ARG A 750 -11.86 23.28 -25.47
CA ARG A 750 -10.78 22.31 -25.32
C ARG A 750 -10.48 21.60 -26.65
N CYS A 751 -9.29 21.05 -26.75
CA CYS A 751 -8.97 20.05 -27.78
C CYS A 751 -9.81 18.79 -27.53
N GLU A 752 -10.61 18.37 -28.50
CA GLU A 752 -11.50 17.22 -28.34
C GLU A 752 -10.74 15.89 -28.49
N THR A 753 -9.63 15.84 -29.20
CA THR A 753 -8.79 14.66 -29.37
C THR A 753 -8.20 14.18 -28.03
N CYS A 754 -7.58 15.08 -27.26
CA CYS A 754 -7.08 14.75 -25.91
C CYS A 754 -8.10 15.10 -24.80
N LYS A 755 -9.30 15.57 -25.16
CA LYS A 755 -10.34 16.02 -24.21
C LYS A 755 -9.83 17.00 -23.16
N GLY A 756 -8.85 17.84 -23.53
CA GLY A 756 -8.23 18.84 -22.66
C GLY A 756 -7.11 18.33 -21.76
N ASN A 757 -6.67 17.07 -21.88
CA ASN A 757 -5.52 16.54 -21.11
C ASN A 757 -4.19 17.16 -21.57
N GLY A 758 -4.06 17.47 -22.87
CA GLY A 758 -2.81 17.89 -23.51
C GLY A 758 -1.93 16.72 -23.92
N TYR A 759 -2.13 15.56 -23.33
CA TYR A 759 -1.35 14.33 -23.51
C TYR A 759 -2.27 13.15 -23.74
N ARG A 760 -1.76 12.11 -24.40
CA ARG A 760 -2.35 10.77 -24.45
C ARG A 760 -1.56 9.88 -23.51
N THR A 761 -2.23 9.12 -22.67
CA THR A 761 -1.61 8.08 -21.84
C THR A 761 -1.54 6.82 -22.67
N ILE A 762 -0.35 6.25 -22.80
CA ILE A 762 -0.15 4.91 -23.34
C ILE A 762 0.05 4.01 -22.12
N GLU A 763 -0.97 3.20 -21.83
CA GLU A 763 -0.94 2.22 -20.76
C GLU A 763 0.01 1.07 -21.15
N MET A 764 1.00 0.80 -20.32
CA MET A 764 1.94 -0.29 -20.50
C MET A 764 1.73 -1.36 -19.42
N ASN A 765 1.49 -2.62 -19.83
CA ASN A 765 1.13 -3.70 -18.91
C ASN A 765 2.18 -4.01 -17.83
N PHE A 766 3.45 -3.71 -18.06
CA PHE A 766 4.56 -4.04 -17.14
C PHE A 766 5.51 -2.87 -16.84
N LEU A 767 5.28 -1.70 -17.45
CA LEU A 767 6.09 -0.49 -17.29
C LEU A 767 5.18 0.67 -16.86
N PRO A 768 5.75 1.76 -16.32
CA PRO A 768 4.98 2.97 -16.04
C PRO A 768 4.31 3.52 -17.31
N ASP A 769 3.11 4.05 -17.17
CA ASP A 769 2.37 4.68 -18.26
C ASP A 769 3.17 5.82 -18.88
N VAL A 770 3.24 5.88 -20.20
CA VAL A 770 3.92 6.95 -20.94
C VAL A 770 2.94 8.03 -21.37
N LEU A 771 3.25 9.29 -21.06
CA LEU A 771 2.49 10.46 -21.48
C LEU A 771 3.09 11.04 -22.77
N VAL A 772 2.38 10.90 -23.88
CA VAL A 772 2.79 11.47 -25.19
C VAL A 772 2.00 12.75 -25.49
N PRO A 773 2.64 13.85 -25.91
CA PRO A 773 1.93 15.06 -26.31
C PRO A 773 0.86 14.78 -27.37
N CYS A 774 -0.30 15.41 -27.25
CA CYS A 774 -1.38 15.27 -28.22
C CYS A 774 -0.95 15.84 -29.56
N GLU A 775 -1.11 15.08 -30.64
CA GLU A 775 -0.72 15.45 -32.00
C GLU A 775 -1.44 16.69 -32.51
N ASP A 776 -2.72 16.89 -32.15
CA ASP A 776 -3.51 18.02 -32.64
C ASP A 776 -3.22 19.33 -31.90
N CYS A 777 -3.11 19.30 -30.58
CA CYS A 777 -2.91 20.50 -29.79
C CYS A 777 -1.47 20.71 -29.31
N HIS A 778 -0.58 19.78 -29.58
CA HIS A 778 0.84 19.82 -29.15
C HIS A 778 1.00 20.23 -27.69
N GLY A 779 0.24 19.61 -26.79
CA GLY A 779 0.25 19.90 -25.36
C GLY A 779 -0.56 21.11 -24.90
N LYS A 780 -1.07 21.96 -25.83
CA LYS A 780 -1.75 23.22 -25.50
C LYS A 780 -3.15 23.09 -24.89
N ARG A 781 -3.77 21.90 -24.91
CA ARG A 781 -5.06 21.55 -24.28
C ARG A 781 -6.32 22.20 -24.92
N TYR A 782 -6.19 23.22 -25.75
CA TYR A 782 -7.28 23.99 -26.35
C TYR A 782 -7.32 23.82 -27.86
N ASN A 783 -8.47 24.16 -28.45
CA ASN A 783 -8.62 24.29 -29.89
C ASN A 783 -8.04 25.62 -30.38
N ARG A 784 -7.77 25.71 -31.70
CA ARG A 784 -7.12 26.84 -32.33
C ARG A 784 -7.86 28.17 -32.08
N GLU A 785 -9.17 28.19 -32.16
CA GLU A 785 -10.00 29.38 -32.00
C GLU A 785 -9.92 29.97 -30.59
N THR A 786 -9.84 29.15 -29.56
CA THR A 786 -9.67 29.60 -28.16
C THR A 786 -8.30 30.23 -27.95
N LEU A 787 -7.26 29.71 -28.64
CA LEU A 787 -5.88 30.21 -28.54
C LEU A 787 -5.66 31.55 -29.28
N GLU A 788 -6.57 31.98 -30.13
CA GLU A 788 -6.51 33.28 -30.81
C GLU A 788 -6.75 34.45 -29.85
N VAL A 789 -7.54 34.26 -28.79
CA VAL A 789 -7.77 35.28 -27.77
C VAL A 789 -6.51 35.46 -26.93
N ARG A 790 -5.96 36.70 -26.92
CA ARG A 790 -4.69 36.97 -26.28
C ARG A 790 -4.76 38.16 -25.30
N PHE A 791 -4.12 37.97 -24.14
CA PHE A 791 -3.86 39.03 -23.18
C PHE A 791 -2.38 39.37 -23.15
N LYS A 792 -2.00 40.67 -23.36
CA LYS A 792 -0.60 41.08 -23.51
C LYS A 792 0.20 40.18 -24.50
N GLY A 793 -0.44 39.77 -25.61
CA GLY A 793 0.16 38.93 -26.66
C GLY A 793 0.22 37.42 -26.34
N LYS A 794 -0.23 36.94 -25.14
CA LYS A 794 -0.19 35.54 -24.71
C LYS A 794 -1.59 34.94 -24.74
N SER A 795 -1.71 33.73 -25.28
CA SER A 795 -2.93 32.88 -25.19
C SER A 795 -3.08 32.28 -23.80
N ILE A 796 -4.25 31.71 -23.51
CA ILE A 796 -4.48 31.03 -22.23
C ILE A 796 -3.58 29.81 -22.02
N ALA A 797 -3.19 29.13 -23.11
CA ALA A 797 -2.22 28.03 -23.04
C ALA A 797 -0.82 28.55 -22.72
N ASP A 798 -0.38 29.68 -23.34
CA ASP A 798 0.90 30.29 -23.02
C ASP A 798 0.98 30.73 -21.56
N VAL A 799 -0.15 31.19 -21.00
CA VAL A 799 -0.24 31.55 -19.56
C VAL A 799 -0.10 30.32 -18.67
N LEU A 800 -0.72 29.17 -19.03
CA LEU A 800 -0.56 27.93 -18.29
C LEU A 800 0.89 27.38 -18.35
N ASP A 801 1.62 27.69 -19.42
CA ASP A 801 3.03 27.28 -19.57
C ASP A 801 4.02 28.22 -18.86
N MET A 802 3.56 29.39 -18.38
CA MET A 802 4.39 30.30 -17.59
C MET A 802 4.77 29.66 -16.25
N THR A 803 6.01 29.88 -15.82
CA THR A 803 6.39 29.64 -14.42
C THR A 803 5.68 30.66 -13.51
N ILE A 804 5.52 30.30 -12.23
CA ILE A 804 4.89 31.20 -11.24
C ILE A 804 5.62 32.55 -11.20
N ASN A 805 6.97 32.57 -11.25
CA ASN A 805 7.75 33.81 -11.30
C ASN A 805 7.39 34.66 -12.51
N GLN A 806 7.29 34.08 -13.71
CA GLN A 806 6.87 34.79 -14.93
C GLN A 806 5.44 35.28 -14.82
N ALA A 807 4.54 34.46 -14.24
CA ALA A 807 3.16 34.84 -14.07
C ALA A 807 2.98 36.00 -13.05
N VAL A 808 3.81 36.07 -12.00
CA VAL A 808 3.81 37.21 -11.06
C VAL A 808 4.16 38.52 -11.77
N GLU A 809 5.19 38.50 -12.61
CA GLU A 809 5.56 39.68 -13.44
C GLU A 809 4.48 40.01 -14.48
N PHE A 810 3.95 39.00 -15.16
CA PHE A 810 2.96 39.18 -16.22
C PHE A 810 1.64 39.77 -15.72
N PHE A 811 1.20 39.35 -14.52
CA PHE A 811 -0.05 39.77 -13.87
C PHE A 811 0.15 40.87 -12.80
N GLU A 812 1.24 41.61 -12.83
CA GLU A 812 1.54 42.67 -11.84
C GLU A 812 0.37 43.62 -11.58
N ASN A 813 -0.40 43.98 -12.64
CA ASN A 813 -1.54 44.92 -12.60
C ASN A 813 -2.89 44.20 -12.40
N GLN A 814 -2.90 42.91 -11.96
CA GLN A 814 -4.10 42.15 -11.70
C GLN A 814 -4.16 41.67 -10.24
N PRO A 815 -4.64 42.48 -9.27
CA PRO A 815 -4.47 42.25 -7.84
C PRO A 815 -5.01 40.91 -7.35
N ARG A 816 -6.15 40.43 -7.89
CA ARG A 816 -6.78 39.17 -7.51
C ARG A 816 -5.91 37.96 -7.89
N ILE A 817 -5.33 37.97 -9.09
CA ILE A 817 -4.43 36.93 -9.58
C ILE A 817 -3.09 37.04 -8.86
N LEU A 818 -2.52 38.25 -8.79
CA LEU A 818 -1.22 38.52 -8.21
C LEU A 818 -1.13 38.05 -6.74
N LYS A 819 -2.16 38.32 -5.93
CA LYS A 819 -2.21 37.89 -4.53
C LYS A 819 -2.00 36.38 -4.37
N LYS A 820 -2.67 35.56 -5.17
CA LYS A 820 -2.55 34.11 -5.12
C LYS A 820 -1.19 33.61 -5.65
N LEU A 821 -0.67 34.24 -6.70
CA LEU A 821 0.63 33.88 -7.29
C LEU A 821 1.80 34.24 -6.37
N LYS A 822 1.73 35.39 -5.65
CA LYS A 822 2.77 35.79 -4.69
C LYS A 822 2.91 34.77 -3.55
N VAL A 823 1.80 34.24 -3.03
CA VAL A 823 1.86 33.21 -1.99
C VAL A 823 2.59 31.96 -2.48
N LEU A 824 2.34 31.52 -3.74
CA LEU A 824 3.07 30.40 -4.34
C LEU A 824 4.57 30.69 -4.52
N GLN A 825 4.90 31.92 -4.88
CA GLN A 825 6.28 32.36 -5.01
C GLN A 825 7.00 32.42 -3.65
N GLU A 826 6.34 32.92 -2.60
CA GLU A 826 6.87 33.08 -1.24
C GLU A 826 7.21 31.74 -0.56
N ILE A 827 6.52 30.64 -0.94
CA ILE A 827 6.81 29.31 -0.44
C ILE A 827 7.81 28.52 -1.32
N GLY A 828 8.57 29.24 -2.18
CA GLY A 828 9.64 28.66 -2.98
C GLY A 828 9.19 27.92 -4.25
N LEU A 829 7.93 28.04 -4.71
CA LEU A 829 7.42 27.36 -5.90
C LEU A 829 7.49 28.21 -7.17
N GLY A 830 8.29 29.28 -7.16
CA GLY A 830 8.39 30.20 -8.30
C GLY A 830 8.79 29.58 -9.64
N TYR A 831 9.44 28.42 -9.61
CA TYR A 831 9.97 27.72 -10.78
C TYR A 831 8.96 26.79 -11.47
N ILE A 832 7.92 26.29 -10.78
CA ILE A 832 6.92 25.41 -11.39
C ILE A 832 5.99 26.18 -12.35
N ARG A 833 5.48 25.44 -13.35
CA ARG A 833 4.53 26.03 -14.32
C ARG A 833 3.11 25.99 -13.77
N LEU A 834 2.31 27.01 -14.08
CA LEU A 834 0.91 27.09 -13.66
C LEU A 834 0.06 25.89 -14.11
N GLY A 835 0.27 25.41 -15.33
CA GLY A 835 -0.45 24.28 -15.92
C GLY A 835 0.26 22.93 -15.78
N GLN A 836 1.34 22.82 -15.00
CA GLN A 836 2.07 21.57 -14.79
C GLN A 836 1.15 20.49 -14.19
N PRO A 837 1.05 19.29 -14.79
CA PRO A 837 0.22 18.23 -14.25
C PRO A 837 0.66 17.86 -12.81
N SER A 838 -0.30 17.65 -11.90
CA SER A 838 0.02 17.30 -10.51
C SER A 838 0.76 15.96 -10.35
N SER A 839 0.63 15.07 -11.33
CA SER A 839 1.37 13.80 -11.38
C SER A 839 2.88 13.97 -11.63
N THR A 840 3.30 15.11 -12.18
CA THR A 840 4.71 15.42 -12.44
C THR A 840 5.36 16.25 -11.33
N LEU A 841 4.58 16.65 -10.33
CA LEU A 841 5.10 17.34 -9.14
C LEU A 841 5.63 16.32 -8.12
N SER A 842 6.71 16.68 -7.44
CA SER A 842 7.20 15.90 -6.29
C SER A 842 6.20 15.94 -5.12
N GLY A 843 6.35 15.04 -4.15
CA GLY A 843 5.53 15.03 -2.93
C GLY A 843 5.56 16.36 -2.20
N GLY A 844 6.75 16.90 -1.98
CA GLY A 844 6.96 18.18 -1.31
C GLY A 844 6.42 19.40 -2.10
N GLU A 845 6.49 19.37 -3.45
CA GLU A 845 5.87 20.41 -4.28
C GLU A 845 4.35 20.39 -4.14
N ASN A 846 3.73 19.20 -4.16
CA ASN A 846 2.29 19.05 -3.94
C ASN A 846 1.86 19.59 -2.56
N GLN A 847 2.61 19.27 -1.50
CA GLN A 847 2.36 19.81 -0.15
C GLN A 847 2.44 21.33 -0.13
N ARG A 848 3.49 21.92 -0.71
CA ARG A 848 3.64 23.37 -0.75
C ARG A 848 2.52 24.06 -1.53
N VAL A 849 2.01 23.48 -2.63
CA VAL A 849 0.83 24.02 -3.33
C VAL A 849 -0.42 23.99 -2.45
N LYS A 850 -0.63 22.89 -1.68
CA LYS A 850 -1.74 22.79 -0.71
C LYS A 850 -1.61 23.87 0.36
N LEU A 851 -0.43 24.03 0.95
CA LEU A 851 -0.13 25.04 1.95
C LEU A 851 -0.38 26.45 1.43
N ALA A 852 0.10 26.77 0.21
CA ALA A 852 -0.16 28.06 -0.46
C ALA A 852 -1.64 28.38 -0.60
N THR A 853 -2.44 27.35 -0.94
CA THR A 853 -3.88 27.51 -1.12
C THR A 853 -4.57 27.91 0.19
N GLU A 854 -4.16 27.32 1.31
CA GLU A 854 -4.71 27.68 2.61
C GLU A 854 -4.23 29.05 3.10
N LEU A 855 -2.95 29.38 2.87
CA LEU A 855 -2.39 30.70 3.18
C LEU A 855 -3.08 31.86 2.42
N ALA A 856 -3.58 31.60 1.21
CA ALA A 856 -4.29 32.60 0.41
C ALA A 856 -5.71 32.89 0.93
N LYS A 857 -6.29 32.02 1.77
CA LYS A 857 -7.62 32.18 2.36
C LYS A 857 -7.60 33.17 3.54
N ARG A 858 -8.81 33.58 3.99
CA ARG A 858 -8.96 34.39 5.18
C ARG A 858 -8.67 33.53 6.40
N ASP A 859 -7.84 34.06 7.28
CA ASP A 859 -7.39 33.39 8.50
C ASP A 859 -8.25 33.79 9.70
N THR A 860 -8.55 32.86 10.61
CA THR A 860 -9.32 33.07 11.83
C THR A 860 -8.43 33.15 13.07
N GLY A 861 -7.16 32.71 12.97
CA GLY A 861 -6.23 32.59 14.08
C GLY A 861 -6.53 31.45 15.07
N LYS A 862 -7.44 30.52 14.72
CA LYS A 862 -7.82 29.32 15.50
C LYS A 862 -7.75 28.04 14.69
N THR A 863 -7.00 28.04 13.60
CA THR A 863 -6.87 26.88 12.71
C THR A 863 -5.73 25.98 13.19
N LEU A 864 -5.99 24.66 13.25
CA LEU A 864 -4.95 23.65 13.42
C LEU A 864 -4.45 23.20 12.06
N PHE A 865 -3.18 23.48 11.75
CA PHE A 865 -2.49 22.96 10.59
C PHE A 865 -1.74 21.69 10.97
N VAL A 866 -1.98 20.58 10.28
CA VAL A 866 -1.26 19.30 10.44
C VAL A 866 -0.47 19.05 9.17
N LEU A 867 0.85 18.97 9.28
CA LEU A 867 1.76 18.72 8.18
C LEU A 867 2.51 17.41 8.43
N ASP A 868 2.55 16.56 7.41
CA ASP A 868 3.23 15.24 7.47
C ASP A 868 4.49 15.29 6.59
N GLU A 869 5.67 15.24 7.22
CA GLU A 869 7.00 15.31 6.61
C GLU A 869 7.15 16.40 5.52
N PRO A 870 6.90 17.67 5.86
CA PRO A 870 6.90 18.75 4.86
C PRO A 870 8.27 19.12 4.31
N THR A 871 9.37 18.62 4.88
CA THR A 871 10.74 18.84 4.39
C THR A 871 11.20 17.86 3.32
N THR A 872 10.37 16.90 2.96
CA THR A 872 10.66 15.91 1.93
C THR A 872 11.10 16.58 0.62
N GLY A 873 12.28 16.20 0.11
CA GLY A 873 12.86 16.71 -1.14
C GLY A 873 13.30 18.17 -1.09
N LEU A 874 13.50 18.73 0.09
CA LEU A 874 13.93 20.11 0.27
C LEU A 874 15.41 20.23 0.60
N HIS A 875 16.08 21.11 -0.12
CA HIS A 875 17.41 21.59 0.25
C HIS A 875 17.33 22.50 1.50
N PHE A 876 18.39 22.63 2.27
CA PHE A 876 18.46 23.47 3.47
C PHE A 876 17.88 24.88 3.31
N GLU A 877 18.15 25.55 2.18
CA GLU A 877 17.59 26.86 1.89
C GLU A 877 16.07 26.84 1.72
N ASP A 878 15.53 25.78 1.10
CA ASP A 878 14.07 25.60 0.96
C ASP A 878 13.40 25.33 2.31
N ILE A 879 14.07 24.58 3.21
CA ILE A 879 13.62 24.35 4.59
C ILE A 879 13.54 25.67 5.36
N LYS A 880 14.54 26.54 5.22
CA LYS A 880 14.54 27.88 5.83
C LYS A 880 13.34 28.71 5.37
N VAL A 881 13.03 28.68 4.08
CA VAL A 881 11.85 29.36 3.52
C VAL A 881 10.56 28.77 4.10
N LEU A 882 10.45 27.45 4.17
CA LEU A 882 9.28 26.74 4.73
C LEU A 882 9.08 27.13 6.21
N LEU A 883 10.12 27.09 7.03
CA LEU A 883 10.07 27.50 8.45
C LEU A 883 9.59 28.95 8.62
N GLY A 884 10.05 29.85 7.76
CA GLY A 884 9.56 31.23 7.73
C GLY A 884 8.05 31.32 7.47
N VAL A 885 7.50 30.43 6.63
CA VAL A 885 6.06 30.35 6.34
C VAL A 885 5.29 29.77 7.54
N LEU A 886 5.79 28.68 8.15
CA LEU A 886 5.14 28.05 9.30
C LEU A 886 5.11 29.01 10.51
N ASN A 887 6.19 29.70 10.76
CA ASN A 887 6.26 30.73 11.82
C ASN A 887 5.24 31.85 11.60
N ARG A 888 5.08 32.36 10.36
CA ARG A 888 4.04 33.36 10.05
C ARG A 888 2.62 32.87 10.30
N LEU A 889 2.34 31.56 10.15
CA LEU A 889 1.04 30.98 10.50
C LEU A 889 0.81 31.01 12.03
N VAL A 890 1.83 30.64 12.81
CA VAL A 890 1.78 30.66 14.27
C VAL A 890 1.64 32.11 14.79
N ASP A 891 2.40 33.05 14.21
CA ASP A 891 2.34 34.47 14.58
C ASP A 891 0.94 35.10 14.36
N LYS A 892 0.11 34.49 13.49
CA LYS A 892 -1.29 34.88 13.32
C LYS A 892 -2.26 34.25 14.32
N GLY A 893 -1.75 33.47 15.28
CA GLY A 893 -2.53 32.81 16.33
C GLY A 893 -2.90 31.36 16.05
N ASN A 894 -2.55 30.81 14.88
CA ASN A 894 -2.85 29.43 14.53
C ASN A 894 -1.91 28.44 15.26
N THR A 895 -2.33 27.20 15.31
CA THR A 895 -1.48 26.09 15.79
C THR A 895 -0.95 25.31 14.60
N VAL A 896 0.34 25.02 14.60
CA VAL A 896 0.99 24.23 13.55
C VAL A 896 1.59 22.98 14.20
N LEU A 897 1.09 21.82 13.81
CA LEU A 897 1.56 20.50 14.22
C LEU A 897 2.28 19.84 13.04
N VAL A 898 3.54 19.51 13.21
CA VAL A 898 4.38 18.92 12.15
C VAL A 898 4.85 17.53 12.60
N ILE A 899 4.66 16.53 11.79
CA ILE A 899 5.34 15.23 11.95
C ILE A 899 6.63 15.33 11.15
N GLU A 900 7.79 15.22 11.83
CA GLU A 900 9.08 15.45 11.18
C GLU A 900 10.23 14.66 11.81
N HIS A 901 11.25 14.39 10.96
CA HIS A 901 12.51 13.79 11.35
C HIS A 901 13.70 14.74 11.14
N ASN A 902 13.51 15.78 10.34
CA ASN A 902 14.56 16.77 10.05
C ASN A 902 14.86 17.61 11.28
N LEU A 903 16.11 17.55 11.73
CA LEU A 903 16.56 18.22 12.96
C LEU A 903 16.49 19.74 12.87
N ASP A 904 16.60 20.33 11.68
CA ASP A 904 16.44 21.79 11.50
C ASP A 904 15.02 22.24 11.84
N VAL A 905 14.01 21.42 11.55
CA VAL A 905 12.61 21.69 11.95
C VAL A 905 12.41 21.44 13.44
N VAL A 906 12.95 20.32 13.94
CA VAL A 906 12.82 19.96 15.38
C VAL A 906 13.45 21.03 16.26
N LYS A 907 14.69 21.49 15.96
CA LYS A 907 15.36 22.55 16.73
C LYS A 907 14.69 23.92 16.63
N SER A 908 13.90 24.15 15.54
CA SER A 908 13.18 25.41 15.32
C SER A 908 11.78 25.43 15.93
N ALA A 909 11.26 24.29 16.40
CA ALA A 909 9.93 24.18 17.01
C ALA A 909 9.84 24.87 18.39
N ASP A 910 8.64 25.33 18.75
CA ASP A 910 8.38 25.84 20.10
C ASP A 910 8.22 24.70 21.13
N TYR A 911 7.64 23.58 20.68
CA TYR A 911 7.38 22.39 21.49
C TYR A 911 7.67 21.12 20.69
N VAL A 912 8.24 20.13 21.32
CA VAL A 912 8.60 18.83 20.71
C VAL A 912 7.96 17.71 21.49
N ILE A 913 7.45 16.71 20.78
CA ILE A 913 6.90 15.47 21.32
C ILE A 913 7.67 14.33 20.66
N ASP A 914 8.46 13.60 21.42
CA ASP A 914 9.29 12.50 20.94
C ASP A 914 8.63 11.15 21.23
N MET A 915 8.38 10.36 20.19
CA MET A 915 7.73 9.07 20.26
C MET A 915 8.73 7.92 20.10
N GLY A 916 8.61 6.90 20.94
CA GLY A 916 9.54 5.78 20.94
C GLY A 916 9.17 4.69 21.96
N PRO A 917 10.20 4.02 22.52
CA PRO A 917 11.65 4.18 22.24
C PRO A 917 12.12 3.51 20.95
N ALA A 918 11.30 2.63 20.34
CA ALA A 918 11.61 1.88 19.12
C ALA A 918 10.41 1.89 18.16
N GLY A 919 10.53 1.21 17.02
CA GLY A 919 9.41 0.96 16.10
C GLY A 919 8.58 -0.26 16.49
N GLY A 920 7.38 -0.39 15.88
CA GLY A 920 6.49 -1.54 16.03
C GLY A 920 5.97 -1.72 17.44
N ARG A 921 5.94 -2.97 17.94
CA ARG A 921 5.39 -3.33 19.26
C ARG A 921 6.16 -2.72 20.43
N ASN A 922 7.42 -2.42 20.24
CA ASN A 922 8.30 -1.82 21.23
C ASN A 922 8.22 -0.28 21.26
N GLY A 923 7.42 0.32 20.36
CA GLY A 923 7.15 1.74 20.28
C GLY A 923 5.82 2.14 20.92
N GLY A 924 5.19 3.17 20.37
CA GLY A 924 3.83 3.58 20.70
C GLY A 924 3.68 4.31 22.03
N ARG A 925 4.75 4.99 22.50
CA ARG A 925 4.75 5.80 23.73
C ARG A 925 5.34 7.17 23.47
N ILE A 926 4.91 8.18 24.21
CA ILE A 926 5.61 9.46 24.31
C ILE A 926 6.73 9.27 25.34
N ILE A 927 7.97 9.45 24.92
CA ILE A 927 9.17 9.25 25.75
C ILE A 927 9.79 10.54 26.25
N ALA A 928 9.57 11.64 25.52
CA ALA A 928 9.96 12.98 25.92
C ALA A 928 9.01 14.01 25.34
N GLN A 929 8.78 15.11 26.06
CA GLN A 929 8.00 16.25 25.57
C GLN A 929 8.44 17.52 26.29
N GLY A 930 8.45 18.62 25.56
CA GLY A 930 8.88 19.92 26.11
C GLY A 930 9.47 20.81 25.02
N THR A 931 10.25 21.81 25.40
CA THR A 931 11.06 22.58 24.43
C THR A 931 12.15 21.69 23.82
N PRO A 932 12.69 22.04 22.66
CA PRO A 932 13.83 21.30 22.08
C PRO A 932 14.99 21.12 23.07
N GLU A 933 15.29 22.11 23.89
CA GLU A 933 16.33 22.07 24.90
C GLU A 933 16.03 21.06 26.02
N GLU A 934 14.77 20.99 26.47
CA GLU A 934 14.32 20.02 27.47
C GLU A 934 14.39 18.60 26.93
N VAL A 935 13.96 18.38 25.69
CA VAL A 935 14.03 17.05 25.03
C VAL A 935 15.47 16.63 24.79
N ALA A 936 16.36 17.53 24.40
CA ALA A 936 17.79 17.26 24.23
C ALA A 936 18.50 16.83 25.53
N ALA A 937 17.94 17.21 26.68
CA ALA A 937 18.46 16.81 28.01
C ALA A 937 17.97 15.41 28.46
N THR A 938 17.10 14.77 27.71
CA THR A 938 16.54 13.44 28.04
C THR A 938 17.44 12.30 27.50
N SER A 939 17.04 11.05 27.79
CA SER A 939 17.69 9.85 27.23
C SER A 939 16.97 9.30 26.00
N SER A 940 16.15 10.12 25.32
CA SER A 940 15.44 9.69 24.14
C SER A 940 16.38 9.42 22.94
N PRO A 941 16.02 8.56 21.98
CA PRO A 941 16.83 8.31 20.78
C PRO A 941 17.14 9.58 19.96
N THR A 942 16.26 10.58 20.00
CA THR A 942 16.40 11.87 19.31
C THR A 942 17.35 12.81 20.05
N ALA A 943 17.45 12.71 21.36
CA ALA A 943 18.15 13.66 22.23
C ALA A 943 19.63 13.90 21.84
N PRO A 944 20.47 12.89 21.56
CA PRO A 944 21.88 13.13 21.23
C PRO A 944 22.05 13.97 19.98
N PHE A 945 21.27 13.67 18.92
CA PHE A 945 21.33 14.39 17.65
C PHE A 945 20.81 15.82 17.78
N LEU A 946 19.73 16.01 18.56
CA LEU A 946 19.18 17.34 18.83
C LEU A 946 20.12 18.19 19.66
N ALA A 947 20.81 17.60 20.65
CA ALA A 947 21.79 18.30 21.46
C ALA A 947 22.98 18.83 20.65
N ASP A 948 23.40 18.09 19.62
CA ASP A 948 24.47 18.53 18.72
C ASP A 948 24.02 19.66 17.79
N GLU A 949 22.78 19.65 17.33
CA GLU A 949 22.22 20.71 16.48
C GLU A 949 21.86 22.00 17.26
N LEU A 950 21.68 21.95 18.57
CA LEU A 950 21.42 23.11 19.43
C LEU A 950 22.68 23.86 19.83
N LYS A 951 23.89 23.27 19.67
CA LYS A 951 25.19 23.91 19.88
C LYS A 951 25.49 24.88 18.73
#